data_3dca575f32926899fe2cfeb92108297a
#
_entry.id   3dca575f32926899fe2cfeb92108297a
#
_cell.length_a   1.000
_cell.length_b   1.000
_cell.length_c   1.000
_cell.angle_alpha   90.00
_cell.angle_beta   90.00
_cell.angle_gamma   90.00
#
_symmetry.space_group_name_H-M   'P 1'
#
loop_
_entity.id
_entity.type
_entity.pdbx_description
1 polymer ?
#
loop_
_entity_poly.entity_id
_entity_poly.type
_entity_poly.pdbx_seq_one_letter_code
_entity_poly.pdbx_strand_id
1 'polypeptide(L)'
;MSEKKDFLLEIGTEEMPSAPLIHASKQYRELLAKGLDDAGLAHGDIKIITSPRRLGAVIADVAIETEEVHEVKRGPAANIAFDESGAPTKAACGFARKCGVDSSELVRREDTDGREYVFAERFVPAAPAQPILTALAENVISSLEWPNYRSQRWGSESATFVRPIRWICALLGNQVIPVHYADVDSSNTTRGHRVLGPGEHVVASPADYEHVLEENGVLSAERRRKVILDGIAQIEAERAGAHVDTPKKVFDEVVNLCEWPTVLVGVFDEEFLAVPHEIICESMLSNQRYFPIYDANGKLTREFVVVSNTKPENNERVIDGNERVVRARLYDAKFFYDEDLKVSLETFRSRLASVAFQEKLGNVLQKTERIESLSLAICREARIGAHVASDAQRAAHFAKADLVSSAVVEFTNQQGVMGGYYAKAAGESDEVAEAIRDHYRPRFAGDDLPCGLAGCVVAVADKLDTIAGMFAIGEPPTGSKDPFALRRSAIGVINILADRLRCGYVALVDAALDAYLEQDLSFNKSEVAQNICTFIKGRMEQIARDAKIKSDTVAAVSRGTIEAPVDFFALAHALDDARANDAETFDNLATAYARASHLADSSLGQDVDEAPLLPVEHDLLRAIDAAQDKVHAAIDSSSYAEVISSLAELREPIDRFFDDVLVMDEDETIKNNRLRLLNRFVSVFHDVADMGELARK
;
A
#
# COMPACT_ATOMS: atom_id res chain seq x y z
N MET A 1 29.28 -21.72 -30.59
CA MET A 1 28.37 -20.63 -30.17
C MET A 1 27.44 -20.39 -31.33
N SER A 2 26.14 -20.53 -31.16
CA SER A 2 25.15 -20.24 -32.20
C SER A 2 25.22 -18.75 -32.57
N GLU A 3 24.97 -18.42 -33.82
CA GLU A 3 24.83 -17.02 -34.28
C GLU A 3 23.71 -16.33 -33.47
N LYS A 4 23.91 -15.05 -33.13
CA LYS A 4 22.94 -14.28 -32.38
C LYS A 4 22.50 -13.07 -33.19
N LYS A 5 21.22 -12.69 -33.05
CA LYS A 5 20.63 -11.51 -33.70
C LYS A 5 19.67 -10.82 -32.74
N ASP A 6 19.54 -9.51 -32.84
CA ASP A 6 18.54 -8.80 -32.10
C ASP A 6 17.13 -9.15 -32.61
N PHE A 7 16.18 -9.22 -31.68
CA PHE A 7 14.76 -9.45 -31.99
C PHE A 7 13.92 -8.22 -31.60
N LEU A 8 13.12 -7.76 -32.54
CA LEU A 8 12.11 -6.72 -32.35
C LEU A 8 10.72 -7.34 -32.37
N LEU A 9 9.89 -7.01 -31.39
CA LEU A 9 8.44 -7.22 -31.44
C LEU A 9 7.75 -5.93 -31.05
N GLU A 10 7.01 -5.32 -31.98
CA GLU A 10 6.16 -4.15 -31.74
C GLU A 10 4.70 -4.50 -31.98
N ILE A 11 3.86 -4.15 -31.02
CA ILE A 11 2.40 -4.20 -31.11
C ILE A 11 1.91 -2.75 -31.26
N GLY A 12 1.41 -2.40 -32.43
CA GLY A 12 0.88 -1.09 -32.75
C GLY A 12 -0.65 -1.03 -32.61
N THR A 13 -1.15 -0.04 -31.89
CA THR A 13 -2.57 0.05 -31.52
C THR A 13 -3.16 1.44 -31.78
N GLU A 14 -4.47 1.59 -31.56
CA GLU A 14 -5.07 2.89 -31.27
C GLU A 14 -4.60 3.38 -29.87
N GLU A 15 -4.85 4.65 -29.53
CA GLU A 15 -4.32 5.27 -28.31
C GLU A 15 -4.74 4.51 -27.04
N MET A 16 -3.75 3.92 -26.36
CA MET A 16 -3.92 3.23 -25.08
C MET A 16 -3.92 4.25 -23.94
N PRO A 17 -4.78 4.08 -22.93
CA PRO A 17 -4.69 4.85 -21.70
C PRO A 17 -3.35 4.58 -20.97
N SER A 18 -2.83 5.59 -20.25
CA SER A 18 -1.51 5.52 -19.61
C SER A 18 -1.38 4.39 -18.58
N ALA A 19 -2.36 4.21 -17.70
CA ALA A 19 -2.26 3.21 -16.63
C ALA A 19 -2.19 1.76 -17.16
N PRO A 20 -3.05 1.32 -18.10
CA PRO A 20 -2.89 0.01 -18.75
C PRO A 20 -1.56 -0.12 -19.49
N LEU A 21 -1.09 0.92 -20.16
CA LEU A 21 0.20 0.90 -20.87
C LEU A 21 1.37 0.64 -19.92
N ILE A 22 1.41 1.34 -18.78
CA ILE A 22 2.43 1.14 -17.74
C ILE A 22 2.38 -0.29 -17.18
N HIS A 23 1.18 -0.82 -16.92
CA HIS A 23 1.02 -2.18 -16.44
C HIS A 23 1.46 -3.21 -17.48
N ALA A 24 1.00 -3.06 -18.73
CA ALA A 24 1.36 -3.95 -19.82
C ALA A 24 2.86 -3.94 -20.14
N SER A 25 3.54 -2.80 -20.01
CA SER A 25 4.99 -2.74 -20.26
C SER A 25 5.81 -3.64 -19.35
N LYS A 26 5.38 -3.83 -18.10
CA LYS A 26 6.01 -4.75 -17.14
C LYS A 26 5.70 -6.20 -17.49
N GLN A 27 4.42 -6.53 -17.69
CA GLN A 27 4.01 -7.87 -18.11
C GLN A 27 4.69 -8.30 -19.41
N TYR A 28 4.78 -7.40 -20.37
CA TYR A 28 5.37 -7.64 -21.68
C TYR A 28 6.83 -8.08 -21.57
N ARG A 29 7.60 -7.39 -20.73
CA ARG A 29 8.98 -7.77 -20.41
C ARG A 29 9.05 -9.17 -19.77
N GLU A 30 8.21 -9.40 -18.75
CA GLU A 30 8.19 -10.66 -17.99
C GLU A 30 7.78 -11.86 -18.86
N LEU A 31 6.73 -11.68 -19.68
CA LEU A 31 6.26 -12.73 -20.60
C LEU A 31 7.28 -13.07 -21.68
N LEU A 32 7.95 -12.05 -22.24
CA LEU A 32 9.00 -12.27 -23.25
C LEU A 32 10.21 -12.99 -22.63
N ALA A 33 10.72 -12.52 -21.49
CA ALA A 33 11.86 -13.13 -20.83
C ALA A 33 11.56 -14.59 -20.47
N LYS A 34 10.44 -14.83 -19.77
CA LYS A 34 10.03 -16.17 -19.39
C LYS A 34 9.83 -17.10 -20.59
N GLY A 35 9.21 -16.60 -21.66
CA GLY A 35 8.94 -17.43 -22.82
C GLY A 35 10.21 -17.80 -23.59
N LEU A 36 11.22 -16.93 -23.65
CA LEU A 36 12.54 -17.23 -24.22
C LEU A 36 13.29 -18.24 -23.35
N ASP A 37 13.30 -18.06 -22.03
CA ASP A 37 13.91 -18.98 -21.07
C ASP A 37 13.26 -20.38 -21.13
N ASP A 38 11.93 -20.45 -21.11
CA ASP A 38 11.15 -21.69 -21.16
C ASP A 38 11.40 -22.47 -22.50
N ALA A 39 11.65 -21.72 -23.58
CA ALA A 39 12.00 -22.30 -24.89
C ALA A 39 13.49 -22.68 -25.02
N GLY A 40 14.32 -22.34 -24.03
CA GLY A 40 15.78 -22.56 -24.10
C GLY A 40 16.47 -21.74 -25.19
N LEU A 41 15.92 -20.59 -25.55
CA LEU A 41 16.46 -19.65 -26.53
C LEU A 41 17.27 -18.59 -25.84
N ALA A 42 18.58 -18.69 -25.85
CA ALA A 42 19.47 -17.73 -25.19
C ALA A 42 19.26 -16.33 -25.73
N HIS A 43 19.22 -15.33 -24.84
CA HIS A 43 18.99 -13.93 -25.15
C HIS A 43 19.77 -12.98 -24.21
N GLY A 44 19.90 -11.72 -24.61
CA GLY A 44 20.45 -10.63 -23.79
C GLY A 44 19.36 -9.78 -23.16
N ASP A 45 19.68 -8.49 -22.99
CA ASP A 45 18.78 -7.52 -22.36
C ASP A 45 17.51 -7.25 -23.17
N ILE A 46 16.40 -7.02 -22.47
CA ILE A 46 15.12 -6.65 -23.06
C ILE A 46 14.87 -5.17 -22.81
N LYS A 47 14.84 -4.36 -23.85
CA LYS A 47 14.47 -2.95 -23.81
C LYS A 47 13.04 -2.76 -24.23
N ILE A 48 12.19 -2.20 -23.34
CA ILE A 48 10.79 -1.89 -23.64
C ILE A 48 10.69 -0.44 -24.14
N ILE A 49 9.97 -0.26 -25.24
CA ILE A 49 9.72 1.04 -25.88
C ILE A 49 8.20 1.23 -25.98
N THR A 50 7.70 2.29 -25.36
CA THR A 50 6.28 2.58 -25.30
C THR A 50 5.93 3.95 -25.84
N SER A 51 4.76 4.05 -26.47
CA SER A 51 4.07 5.31 -26.75
C SER A 51 2.57 5.13 -26.58
N PRO A 52 1.74 6.16 -26.64
CA PRO A 52 0.27 5.99 -26.61
C PRO A 52 -0.24 4.91 -27.55
N ARG A 53 0.42 4.69 -28.69
CA ARG A 53 -0.04 3.77 -29.73
C ARG A 53 0.82 2.55 -29.95
N ARG A 54 1.78 2.27 -29.06
CA ARG A 54 2.69 1.11 -29.23
C ARG A 54 3.21 0.53 -27.93
N LEU A 55 3.41 -0.77 -27.98
CA LEU A 55 4.12 -1.55 -26.99
C LEU A 55 5.20 -2.35 -27.77
N GLY A 56 6.45 -1.92 -27.69
CA GLY A 56 7.59 -2.50 -28.40
C GLY A 56 8.62 -3.09 -27.44
N ALA A 57 9.30 -4.12 -27.87
CA ALA A 57 10.46 -4.69 -27.21
C ALA A 57 11.58 -4.94 -28.21
N VAL A 58 12.79 -4.48 -27.87
CA VAL A 58 14.03 -4.86 -28.54
C VAL A 58 14.80 -5.77 -27.59
N ILE A 59 15.10 -6.99 -28.05
CA ILE A 59 15.79 -8.03 -27.28
C ILE A 59 17.13 -8.26 -27.95
N ALA A 60 18.21 -7.98 -27.23
CA ALA A 60 19.56 -8.12 -27.74
C ALA A 60 19.99 -9.60 -27.79
N ASP A 61 20.89 -9.93 -28.68
CA ASP A 61 21.62 -11.18 -28.69
C ASP A 61 20.76 -12.46 -28.61
N VAL A 62 19.64 -12.51 -29.30
CA VAL A 62 18.79 -13.71 -29.37
C VAL A 62 19.45 -14.77 -30.27
N ALA A 63 19.62 -15.97 -29.76
CA ALA A 63 20.17 -17.11 -30.54
C ALA A 63 19.24 -17.46 -31.71
N ILE A 64 19.80 -17.75 -32.89
CA ILE A 64 19.01 -18.14 -34.08
C ILE A 64 18.47 -19.57 -34.02
N GLU A 65 18.93 -20.36 -33.05
CA GLU A 65 18.52 -21.74 -32.76
C GLU A 65 18.76 -22.04 -31.26
N THR A 66 18.03 -23.01 -30.71
CA THR A 66 18.28 -23.52 -29.36
C THR A 66 19.55 -24.35 -29.30
N GLU A 67 20.09 -24.52 -28.10
CA GLU A 67 21.20 -25.46 -27.93
C GLU A 67 20.72 -26.91 -28.07
N GLU A 68 21.57 -27.77 -28.61
CA GLU A 68 21.36 -29.21 -28.55
C GLU A 68 21.46 -29.68 -27.10
N VAL A 69 20.45 -30.38 -26.61
CA VAL A 69 20.42 -30.82 -25.21
C VAL A 69 20.36 -32.34 -25.15
N HIS A 70 21.31 -32.91 -24.41
CA HIS A 70 21.27 -34.32 -24.04
C HIS A 70 20.59 -34.41 -22.65
N GLU A 71 19.29 -34.65 -22.63
CA GLU A 71 18.53 -34.86 -21.41
C GLU A 71 18.75 -36.26 -20.86
N VAL A 72 19.22 -36.34 -19.61
CA VAL A 72 19.34 -37.60 -18.89
C VAL A 72 18.42 -37.52 -17.65
N LYS A 73 17.34 -38.29 -17.64
CA LYS A 73 16.41 -38.35 -16.50
C LYS A 73 16.53 -39.69 -15.78
N ARG A 74 16.74 -39.63 -14.45
CA ARG A 74 16.76 -40.81 -13.59
C ARG A 74 15.33 -41.31 -13.35
N GLY A 75 15.13 -42.60 -13.55
CA GLY A 75 13.87 -43.30 -13.31
C GLY A 75 13.89 -44.21 -12.09
N PRO A 76 13.00 -45.19 -12.03
CA PRO A 76 12.93 -46.16 -10.94
C PRO A 76 14.19 -47.06 -10.89
N ALA A 77 14.44 -47.65 -9.73
CA ALA A 77 15.51 -48.63 -9.57
C ALA A 77 15.36 -49.82 -10.55
N ALA A 78 16.48 -50.35 -11.05
CA ALA A 78 16.48 -51.37 -12.10
C ALA A 78 15.68 -52.63 -11.72
N ASN A 79 15.69 -53.01 -10.46
CA ASN A 79 14.92 -54.16 -9.93
C ASN A 79 13.38 -53.88 -9.87
N ILE A 80 12.94 -52.63 -9.98
CA ILE A 80 11.52 -52.26 -10.10
C ILE A 80 11.15 -52.06 -11.56
N ALA A 81 12.11 -51.60 -12.36
CA ALA A 81 11.92 -51.27 -13.77
C ALA A 81 11.85 -52.51 -14.67
N PHE A 82 12.51 -53.58 -14.31
CA PHE A 82 12.54 -54.84 -15.08
C PHE A 82 12.13 -56.01 -14.21
N ASP A 83 11.43 -56.98 -14.80
CA ASP A 83 11.08 -58.24 -14.15
C ASP A 83 12.24 -59.26 -14.20
N GLU A 84 12.04 -60.47 -13.59
CA GLU A 84 13.06 -61.51 -13.54
C GLU A 84 13.47 -62.02 -14.93
N SER A 85 12.64 -61.84 -15.96
CA SER A 85 12.96 -62.18 -17.36
C SER A 85 13.69 -61.07 -18.11
N GLY A 86 13.89 -59.89 -17.48
CA GLY A 86 14.48 -58.71 -18.08
C GLY A 86 13.50 -57.87 -18.91
N ALA A 87 12.20 -58.16 -18.86
CA ALA A 87 11.19 -57.39 -19.58
C ALA A 87 10.81 -56.11 -18.77
N PRO A 88 10.52 -54.99 -19.47
CA PRO A 88 10.14 -53.72 -18.81
C PRO A 88 8.80 -53.86 -18.12
N THR A 89 8.76 -53.48 -16.83
CA THR A 89 7.54 -53.45 -16.03
C THR A 89 6.66 -52.25 -16.39
N LYS A 90 5.44 -52.20 -15.83
CA LYS A 90 4.58 -51.02 -15.96
C LYS A 90 5.26 -49.73 -15.47
N ALA A 91 6.16 -49.83 -14.49
CA ALA A 91 6.91 -48.68 -13.97
C ALA A 91 7.91 -48.14 -14.99
N ALA A 92 8.68 -49.02 -15.66
CA ALA A 92 9.59 -48.67 -16.75
C ALA A 92 8.84 -48.05 -17.93
N CYS A 93 7.77 -48.74 -18.39
CA CYS A 93 6.95 -48.26 -19.51
C CYS A 93 6.29 -46.88 -19.21
N GLY A 94 5.84 -46.70 -17.97
CA GLY A 94 5.27 -45.40 -17.53
C GLY A 94 6.32 -44.28 -17.50
N PHE A 95 7.53 -44.60 -17.02
CA PHE A 95 8.65 -43.68 -17.00
C PHE A 95 9.12 -43.33 -18.42
N ALA A 96 9.35 -44.32 -19.29
CA ALA A 96 9.72 -44.12 -20.69
C ALA A 96 8.71 -43.22 -21.42
N ARG A 97 7.41 -43.50 -21.27
CA ARG A 97 6.34 -42.69 -21.86
C ARG A 97 6.38 -41.22 -21.34
N LYS A 98 6.62 -41.03 -20.03
CA LYS A 98 6.75 -39.70 -19.44
C LYS A 98 7.96 -38.94 -19.97
N CYS A 99 9.04 -39.66 -20.31
CA CYS A 99 10.27 -39.08 -20.86
C CYS A 99 10.24 -38.99 -22.40
N GLY A 100 9.21 -39.50 -23.07
CA GLY A 100 9.07 -39.45 -24.52
C GLY A 100 10.06 -40.37 -25.27
N VAL A 101 10.48 -41.46 -24.62
CA VAL A 101 11.38 -42.50 -25.20
C VAL A 101 10.68 -43.86 -25.23
N ASP A 102 11.16 -44.80 -26.06
CA ASP A 102 10.69 -46.18 -25.99
C ASP A 102 11.27 -46.89 -24.77
N SER A 103 10.52 -47.83 -24.20
CA SER A 103 10.99 -48.58 -23.02
C SER A 103 12.24 -49.44 -23.31
N SER A 104 12.52 -49.77 -24.56
CA SER A 104 13.74 -50.45 -25.01
C SER A 104 14.97 -49.54 -25.05
N GLU A 105 14.77 -48.22 -25.04
CA GLU A 105 15.84 -47.22 -25.06
C GLU A 105 16.29 -46.81 -23.63
N LEU A 106 15.67 -47.38 -22.60
CA LEU A 106 16.08 -47.12 -21.21
C LEU A 106 17.44 -47.76 -20.92
N VAL A 107 18.39 -46.97 -20.45
CA VAL A 107 19.76 -47.38 -20.09
C VAL A 107 19.83 -47.69 -18.60
N ARG A 108 20.40 -48.86 -18.25
CA ARG A 108 20.74 -49.19 -16.85
C ARG A 108 22.08 -48.60 -16.49
N ARG A 109 22.14 -47.93 -15.38
CA ARG A 109 23.39 -47.31 -14.85
C ARG A 109 23.38 -47.32 -13.34
N GLU A 110 24.52 -47.61 -12.75
CA GLU A 110 24.75 -47.42 -11.33
C GLU A 110 24.83 -45.90 -10.99
N ASP A 111 24.10 -45.48 -9.98
CA ASP A 111 24.13 -44.10 -9.50
C ASP A 111 25.08 -43.94 -8.30
N THR A 112 25.28 -42.72 -7.86
CA THR A 112 26.21 -42.34 -6.78
C THR A 112 25.92 -43.05 -5.45
N ASP A 113 24.72 -43.61 -5.27
CA ASP A 113 24.31 -44.40 -4.10
C ASP A 113 24.63 -45.90 -4.19
N GLY A 114 25.34 -46.34 -5.25
CA GLY A 114 25.74 -47.73 -5.48
C GLY A 114 24.59 -48.64 -5.91
N ARG A 115 23.47 -48.10 -6.36
CA ARG A 115 22.30 -48.86 -6.86
C ARG A 115 22.12 -48.62 -8.34
N GLU A 116 21.65 -49.65 -9.04
CA GLU A 116 21.27 -49.56 -10.46
C GLU A 116 19.87 -48.91 -10.60
N TYR A 117 19.82 -47.92 -11.47
CA TYR A 117 18.59 -47.23 -11.89
C TYR A 117 18.46 -47.29 -13.42
N VAL A 118 17.25 -47.09 -13.91
CA VAL A 118 17.04 -46.83 -15.33
C VAL A 118 17.14 -45.33 -15.59
N PHE A 119 17.75 -45.00 -16.71
CA PHE A 119 17.88 -43.65 -17.20
C PHE A 119 17.24 -43.55 -18.57
N ALA A 120 16.45 -42.52 -18.79
CA ALA A 120 15.99 -42.13 -20.12
C ALA A 120 16.95 -41.04 -20.63
N GLU A 121 17.60 -41.36 -21.73
CA GLU A 121 18.48 -40.45 -22.46
C GLU A 121 17.75 -39.98 -23.72
N ARG A 122 17.57 -38.68 -23.85
CA ARG A 122 16.92 -38.09 -25.01
C ARG A 122 17.83 -37.03 -25.60
N PHE A 123 18.13 -37.17 -26.84
CA PHE A 123 18.77 -36.13 -27.63
C PHE A 123 17.69 -35.18 -28.18
N VAL A 124 17.72 -33.92 -27.77
CA VAL A 124 16.86 -32.88 -28.28
C VAL A 124 17.69 -32.05 -29.26
N PRO A 125 17.45 -32.17 -30.56
CA PRO A 125 18.21 -31.41 -31.56
C PRO A 125 17.92 -29.92 -31.46
N ALA A 126 18.87 -29.11 -31.90
CA ALA A 126 18.67 -27.66 -32.02
C ALA A 126 17.43 -27.37 -32.88
N ALA A 127 16.60 -26.44 -32.39
CA ALA A 127 15.41 -25.97 -33.08
C ALA A 127 15.61 -24.53 -33.55
N PRO A 128 15.20 -24.15 -34.77
CA PRO A 128 15.34 -22.78 -35.28
C PRO A 128 14.50 -21.81 -34.50
N ALA A 129 15.00 -20.60 -34.26
CA ALA A 129 14.33 -19.56 -33.45
C ALA A 129 13.03 -19.03 -34.08
N GLN A 130 12.90 -19.03 -35.42
CA GLN A 130 11.74 -18.41 -36.08
C GLN A 130 10.40 -18.99 -35.62
N PRO A 131 10.13 -20.30 -35.65
CA PRO A 131 8.84 -20.84 -35.18
C PRO A 131 8.64 -20.64 -33.67
N ILE A 132 9.71 -20.66 -32.88
CA ILE A 132 9.67 -20.39 -31.46
C ILE A 132 9.21 -18.95 -31.20
N LEU A 133 9.84 -17.99 -31.88
CA LEU A 133 9.51 -16.54 -31.75
C LEU A 133 8.12 -16.22 -32.28
N THR A 134 7.65 -16.90 -33.32
CA THR A 134 6.27 -16.80 -33.81
C THR A 134 5.28 -17.18 -32.71
N ALA A 135 5.41 -18.40 -32.18
CA ALA A 135 4.52 -18.91 -31.13
C ALA A 135 4.62 -18.07 -29.84
N LEU A 136 5.82 -17.64 -29.47
CA LEU A 136 6.05 -16.76 -28.33
C LEU A 136 5.32 -15.42 -28.50
N ALA A 137 5.48 -14.76 -29.64
CA ALA A 137 4.86 -13.45 -29.91
C ALA A 137 3.33 -13.53 -29.84
N GLU A 138 2.71 -14.52 -30.50
CA GLU A 138 1.28 -14.74 -30.47
C GLU A 138 0.75 -15.04 -29.05
N ASN A 139 1.47 -15.87 -28.30
CA ASN A 139 1.14 -16.17 -26.91
C ASN A 139 1.26 -14.92 -26.03
N VAL A 140 2.32 -14.13 -26.17
CA VAL A 140 2.52 -12.90 -25.40
C VAL A 140 1.40 -11.90 -25.67
N ILE A 141 1.05 -11.66 -26.94
CA ILE A 141 -0.04 -10.74 -27.31
C ILE A 141 -1.37 -11.17 -26.67
N SER A 142 -1.68 -12.47 -26.71
CA SER A 142 -2.95 -13.00 -26.19
C SER A 142 -2.98 -13.10 -24.64
N SER A 143 -1.82 -13.15 -23.98
CA SER A 143 -1.69 -13.30 -22.51
C SER A 143 -1.63 -11.98 -21.76
N LEU A 144 -1.54 -10.83 -22.44
CA LEU A 144 -1.55 -9.52 -21.78
C LEU A 144 -2.89 -9.27 -21.07
N GLU A 145 -2.83 -8.98 -19.78
CA GLU A 145 -3.98 -8.67 -18.94
C GLU A 145 -4.16 -7.17 -18.72
N TRP A 146 -5.40 -6.73 -18.62
CA TRP A 146 -5.78 -5.31 -18.52
C TRP A 146 -6.63 -5.07 -17.26
N PRO A 147 -6.05 -5.15 -16.04
CA PRO A 147 -6.79 -4.97 -14.80
C PRO A 147 -7.54 -3.62 -14.77
N ASN A 148 -8.82 -3.66 -14.40
CA ASN A 148 -9.71 -2.50 -14.32
C ASN A 148 -10.02 -1.78 -15.65
N TYR A 149 -9.63 -2.37 -16.78
CA TYR A 149 -9.96 -1.84 -18.11
C TYR A 149 -10.68 -2.89 -18.95
N ARG A 150 -11.67 -2.45 -19.69
CA ARG A 150 -12.36 -3.31 -20.66
C ARG A 150 -11.50 -3.48 -21.90
N SER A 151 -11.19 -4.72 -22.26
CA SER A 151 -10.70 -5.07 -23.60
C SER A 151 -11.80 -4.85 -24.63
N GLN A 152 -11.40 -4.38 -25.82
CA GLN A 152 -12.28 -4.13 -26.94
C GLN A 152 -12.14 -5.22 -27.99
N ARG A 153 -13.23 -5.59 -28.61
CA ARG A 153 -13.25 -6.40 -29.85
C ARG A 153 -13.30 -5.47 -31.05
N TRP A 154 -12.69 -5.87 -32.12
CA TRP A 154 -12.75 -5.15 -33.39
C TRP A 154 -12.86 -6.12 -34.57
N GLY A 155 -13.38 -5.63 -35.71
CA GLY A 155 -13.59 -6.45 -36.88
C GLY A 155 -14.58 -7.59 -36.63
N SER A 156 -14.39 -8.71 -37.34
CA SER A 156 -15.21 -9.92 -37.25
C SER A 156 -14.63 -10.97 -36.29
N GLU A 157 -13.43 -10.76 -35.78
CA GLU A 157 -12.70 -11.71 -34.96
C GLU A 157 -13.16 -11.71 -33.48
N SER A 158 -12.86 -12.80 -32.78
CA SER A 158 -13.14 -12.94 -31.33
C SER A 158 -12.02 -12.36 -30.46
N ALA A 159 -10.89 -12.01 -31.06
CA ALA A 159 -9.73 -11.46 -30.35
C ALA A 159 -10.07 -10.14 -29.64
N THR A 160 -9.45 -9.93 -28.47
CA THR A 160 -9.66 -8.73 -27.64
C THR A 160 -8.32 -8.15 -27.21
N PHE A 161 -8.25 -6.82 -27.19
CA PHE A 161 -7.11 -6.06 -26.67
C PHE A 161 -7.60 -4.78 -25.99
N VAL A 162 -6.76 -4.08 -25.22
CA VAL A 162 -7.20 -2.81 -24.57
C VAL A 162 -7.62 -1.74 -25.58
N ARG A 163 -6.99 -1.74 -26.74
CA ARG A 163 -7.36 -0.96 -27.94
C ARG A 163 -7.10 -1.81 -29.19
N PRO A 164 -7.82 -1.59 -30.29
CA PRO A 164 -7.60 -2.35 -31.52
C PRO A 164 -6.13 -2.32 -31.97
N ILE A 165 -5.58 -3.49 -32.25
CA ILE A 165 -4.26 -3.61 -32.88
C ILE A 165 -4.38 -3.19 -34.35
N ARG A 166 -3.41 -2.44 -34.85
CA ARG A 166 -3.39 -1.88 -36.20
C ARG A 166 -2.19 -2.32 -37.05
N TRP A 167 -1.09 -2.68 -36.41
CA TRP A 167 0.08 -3.25 -37.06
C TRP A 167 0.90 -4.06 -36.05
N ILE A 168 1.70 -4.97 -36.58
CA ILE A 168 2.71 -5.71 -35.83
C ILE A 168 4.02 -5.60 -36.62
N CYS A 169 5.11 -5.16 -35.97
CA CYS A 169 6.44 -5.22 -36.55
C CYS A 169 7.26 -6.26 -35.78
N ALA A 170 7.70 -7.33 -36.48
CA ALA A 170 8.42 -8.42 -35.84
C ALA A 170 9.64 -8.83 -36.69
N LEU A 171 10.85 -8.64 -36.16
CA LEU A 171 12.11 -8.84 -36.89
C LEU A 171 13.13 -9.62 -36.03
N LEU A 172 13.77 -10.64 -36.58
CA LEU A 172 14.99 -11.24 -36.07
C LEU A 172 16.15 -10.86 -37.00
N GLY A 173 17.01 -9.94 -36.59
CA GLY A 173 17.93 -9.26 -37.50
C GLY A 173 17.18 -8.53 -38.59
N ASN A 174 17.37 -8.92 -39.86
CA ASN A 174 16.64 -8.37 -41.00
C ASN A 174 15.50 -9.27 -41.52
N GLN A 175 15.23 -10.39 -40.83
CA GLN A 175 14.18 -11.34 -41.22
C GLN A 175 12.88 -11.06 -40.49
N VAL A 176 11.78 -10.98 -41.23
CA VAL A 176 10.44 -10.90 -40.65
C VAL A 176 10.07 -12.21 -39.96
N ILE A 177 9.66 -12.14 -38.71
CA ILE A 177 9.07 -13.27 -38.00
C ILE A 177 7.56 -13.24 -38.23
N PRO A 178 6.97 -14.26 -38.81
CA PRO A 178 5.54 -14.27 -39.12
C PRO A 178 4.74 -14.42 -37.82
N VAL A 179 4.02 -13.36 -37.47
CA VAL A 179 3.13 -13.29 -36.30
C VAL A 179 1.75 -12.89 -36.80
N HIS A 180 0.73 -13.61 -36.39
CA HIS A 180 -0.65 -13.31 -36.75
C HIS A 180 -1.50 -13.07 -35.50
N TYR A 181 -2.25 -11.97 -35.43
CA TYR A 181 -3.21 -11.73 -34.37
C TYR A 181 -4.44 -11.00 -34.89
N ALA A 182 -5.60 -11.63 -34.73
CA ALA A 182 -6.86 -11.19 -35.30
C ALA A 182 -6.77 -11.05 -36.84
N ASP A 183 -6.95 -9.82 -37.35
CA ASP A 183 -6.88 -9.46 -38.76
C ASP A 183 -5.54 -8.81 -39.17
N VAL A 184 -4.51 -8.92 -38.31
CA VAL A 184 -3.21 -8.27 -38.51
C VAL A 184 -2.07 -9.29 -38.64
N ASP A 185 -1.35 -9.21 -39.74
CA ASP A 185 -0.09 -9.93 -39.99
C ASP A 185 1.11 -9.03 -39.68
N SER A 186 2.19 -9.63 -39.20
CA SER A 186 3.42 -8.90 -38.97
C SER A 186 4.13 -8.51 -40.27
N SER A 187 4.88 -7.42 -40.17
CA SER A 187 5.74 -6.94 -41.26
C SER A 187 7.05 -6.37 -40.69
N ASN A 188 7.85 -5.77 -41.57
CA ASN A 188 9.02 -4.97 -41.18
C ASN A 188 8.70 -3.46 -41.16
N THR A 189 7.43 -3.07 -41.00
CA THR A 189 7.05 -1.66 -40.99
C THR A 189 6.49 -1.27 -39.62
N THR A 190 6.83 -0.06 -39.19
CA THR A 190 6.20 0.64 -38.06
C THR A 190 5.42 1.85 -38.55
N ARG A 191 4.66 2.50 -37.67
CA ARG A 191 3.95 3.76 -38.00
C ARG A 191 4.50 4.91 -37.18
N GLY A 192 4.78 6.02 -37.83
CA GLY A 192 5.21 7.25 -37.19
C GLY A 192 4.08 8.01 -36.48
N HIS A 193 4.40 9.19 -35.99
CA HIS A 193 3.43 10.11 -35.42
C HIS A 193 2.37 10.49 -36.45
N ARG A 194 1.10 10.52 -36.09
CA ARG A 194 0.00 10.76 -37.06
C ARG A 194 0.10 12.05 -37.85
N VAL A 195 0.77 13.08 -37.30
CA VAL A 195 0.88 14.41 -37.90
C VAL A 195 2.31 14.71 -38.35
N LEU A 196 3.33 14.35 -37.55
CA LEU A 196 4.73 14.69 -37.82
C LEU A 196 5.40 13.71 -38.79
N GLY A 197 5.05 12.42 -38.71
CA GLY A 197 5.57 11.36 -39.56
C GLY A 197 4.46 10.38 -39.97
N PRO A 198 3.46 10.81 -40.74
CA PRO A 198 2.33 9.96 -41.09
C PRO A 198 2.75 8.81 -42.02
N GLY A 199 2.06 7.69 -41.89
CA GLY A 199 2.25 6.53 -42.74
C GLY A 199 3.07 5.41 -42.13
N GLU A 200 3.49 4.49 -42.99
CA GLU A 200 4.29 3.32 -42.63
C GLU A 200 5.77 3.55 -42.98
N HIS A 201 6.66 3.14 -42.09
CA HIS A 201 8.09 3.33 -42.22
C HIS A 201 8.81 2.00 -42.05
N VAL A 202 9.72 1.68 -42.96
CA VAL A 202 10.47 0.42 -42.97
C VAL A 202 11.51 0.45 -41.87
N VAL A 203 11.54 -0.61 -41.08
CA VAL A 203 12.58 -0.92 -40.10
C VAL A 203 13.48 -1.99 -40.73
N ALA A 204 14.72 -1.65 -41.03
CA ALA A 204 15.65 -2.58 -41.69
C ALA A 204 16.18 -3.65 -40.71
N SER A 205 16.37 -3.26 -39.45
CA SER A 205 16.81 -4.14 -38.36
C SER A 205 16.31 -3.63 -37.00
N PRO A 206 16.28 -4.47 -35.93
CA PRO A 206 15.91 -4.02 -34.59
C PRO A 206 16.76 -2.86 -34.06
N ALA A 207 18.03 -2.76 -34.47
CA ALA A 207 18.94 -1.68 -34.10
C ALA A 207 18.50 -0.32 -34.65
N ASP A 208 17.83 -0.29 -35.80
CA ASP A 208 17.37 0.94 -36.46
C ASP A 208 16.04 1.43 -35.90
N TYR A 209 15.32 0.61 -35.13
CA TYR A 209 13.93 0.86 -34.73
C TYR A 209 13.71 2.19 -34.03
N GLU A 210 14.51 2.51 -33.00
CA GLU A 210 14.36 3.78 -32.27
C GLU A 210 14.70 4.99 -33.15
N HIS A 211 15.69 4.87 -34.03
CA HIS A 211 16.05 5.93 -34.96
C HIS A 211 14.93 6.19 -35.95
N VAL A 212 14.35 5.14 -36.53
CA VAL A 212 13.19 5.25 -37.44
C VAL A 212 12.01 5.90 -36.72
N LEU A 213 11.73 5.54 -35.46
CA LEU A 213 10.68 6.17 -34.69
C LEU A 213 10.95 7.67 -34.47
N GLU A 214 12.16 8.04 -34.08
CA GLU A 214 12.52 9.42 -33.81
C GLU A 214 12.44 10.30 -35.06
N GLU A 215 12.97 9.85 -36.19
CA GLU A 215 12.86 10.57 -37.47
C GLU A 215 11.40 10.78 -37.88
N ASN A 216 10.51 9.92 -37.44
CA ASN A 216 9.09 9.99 -37.76
C ASN A 216 8.22 10.48 -36.57
N GLY A 217 8.80 11.30 -35.69
CA GLY A 217 8.10 12.06 -34.68
C GLY A 217 7.64 11.26 -33.47
N VAL A 218 8.36 10.17 -33.13
CA VAL A 218 8.04 9.34 -31.95
C VAL A 218 9.31 9.18 -31.10
N LEU A 219 9.32 9.81 -29.94
CA LEU A 219 10.42 9.70 -28.95
C LEU A 219 10.17 8.54 -27.98
N SER A 220 11.25 7.95 -27.46
CA SER A 220 11.15 7.02 -26.32
C SER A 220 10.58 7.70 -25.08
N ALA A 221 10.00 6.93 -24.15
CA ALA A 221 9.41 7.48 -22.93
C ALA A 221 10.42 8.28 -22.09
N GLU A 222 11.66 7.83 -22.04
CA GLU A 222 12.75 8.54 -21.33
C GLU A 222 13.08 9.89 -21.98
N ARG A 223 13.13 9.93 -23.31
CA ARG A 223 13.38 11.18 -24.03
C ARG A 223 12.20 12.14 -23.93
N ARG A 224 10.95 11.64 -24.01
CA ARG A 224 9.76 12.47 -23.77
C ARG A 224 9.79 13.11 -22.39
N ARG A 225 10.09 12.30 -21.35
CA ARG A 225 10.23 12.77 -19.97
C ARG A 225 11.28 13.88 -19.88
N LYS A 226 12.44 13.67 -20.48
CA LYS A 226 13.51 14.66 -20.48
C LYS A 226 13.10 15.96 -21.17
N VAL A 227 12.49 15.91 -22.34
CA VAL A 227 12.02 17.09 -23.08
C VAL A 227 11.00 17.89 -22.24
N ILE A 228 10.07 17.22 -21.58
CA ILE A 228 9.08 17.89 -20.74
C ILE A 228 9.75 18.55 -19.53
N LEU A 229 10.66 17.87 -18.84
CA LEU A 229 11.39 18.43 -17.70
C LEU A 229 12.29 19.60 -18.10
N ASP A 230 13.01 19.48 -19.20
CA ASP A 230 13.86 20.57 -19.73
C ASP A 230 13.01 21.81 -20.08
N GLY A 231 11.83 21.60 -20.70
CA GLY A 231 10.91 22.69 -21.01
C GLY A 231 10.30 23.34 -19.78
N ILE A 232 9.96 22.56 -18.75
CA ILE A 232 9.49 23.07 -17.45
C ILE A 232 10.61 23.88 -16.77
N ALA A 233 11.83 23.35 -16.73
CA ALA A 233 12.98 24.05 -16.13
C ALA A 233 13.28 25.38 -16.84
N GLN A 234 13.09 25.44 -18.15
CA GLN A 234 13.21 26.70 -18.91
C GLN A 234 12.13 27.70 -18.47
N ILE A 235 10.87 27.27 -18.34
CA ILE A 235 9.75 28.11 -17.89
C ILE A 235 10.02 28.68 -16.48
N GLU A 236 10.52 27.85 -15.57
CA GLU A 236 10.89 28.28 -14.21
C GLU A 236 12.05 29.26 -14.20
N ALA A 237 13.06 29.03 -15.04
CA ALA A 237 14.23 29.95 -15.20
C ALA A 237 13.85 31.33 -15.76
N GLU A 238 12.87 31.37 -16.66
CA GLU A 238 12.35 32.62 -17.24
C GLU A 238 11.50 33.42 -16.24
N ARG A 239 11.02 32.78 -15.17
CA ARG A 239 10.14 33.36 -14.13
C ARG A 239 10.79 33.24 -12.76
N ALA A 240 11.54 34.25 -12.36
CA ALA A 240 12.35 34.25 -11.14
C ALA A 240 11.62 33.71 -9.91
N GLY A 241 12.00 32.53 -9.45
CA GLY A 241 11.44 31.86 -8.28
C GLY A 241 10.11 31.17 -8.49
N ALA A 242 9.62 31.05 -9.74
CA ALA A 242 8.43 30.28 -10.04
C ALA A 242 8.68 28.78 -9.91
N HIS A 243 7.61 28.05 -9.59
CA HIS A 243 7.61 26.59 -9.53
C HIS A 243 6.41 26.01 -10.28
N VAL A 244 6.67 24.98 -11.10
CA VAL A 244 5.61 24.25 -11.81
C VAL A 244 5.28 22.97 -11.01
N ASP A 245 4.07 22.87 -10.51
CA ASP A 245 3.64 21.67 -9.78
C ASP A 245 3.40 20.51 -10.75
N THR A 246 4.21 19.45 -10.60
CA THR A 246 4.18 18.26 -11.45
C THR A 246 3.94 17.00 -10.63
N PRO A 247 2.73 16.75 -10.11
CA PRO A 247 2.44 15.55 -9.36
C PRO A 247 2.80 14.30 -10.16
N LYS A 248 3.62 13.43 -9.56
CA LYS A 248 4.23 12.28 -10.24
C LYS A 248 3.24 11.47 -11.08
N LYS A 249 2.04 11.22 -10.54
CA LYS A 249 1.01 10.44 -11.24
C LYS A 249 0.54 11.13 -12.52
N VAL A 250 0.29 12.46 -12.46
CA VAL A 250 -0.15 13.25 -13.62
C VAL A 250 0.98 13.39 -14.62
N PHE A 251 2.19 13.64 -14.16
CA PHE A 251 3.37 13.75 -15.00
C PHE A 251 3.65 12.45 -15.77
N ASP A 252 3.61 11.30 -15.10
CA ASP A 252 3.78 9.98 -15.72
C ASP A 252 2.66 9.70 -16.75
N GLU A 253 1.45 10.19 -16.50
CA GLU A 253 0.34 10.10 -17.46
C GLU A 253 0.61 10.98 -18.69
N VAL A 254 1.03 12.23 -18.51
CA VAL A 254 1.35 13.17 -19.61
C VAL A 254 2.45 12.61 -20.53
N VAL A 255 3.50 12.02 -19.96
CA VAL A 255 4.57 11.35 -20.74
C VAL A 255 4.01 10.27 -21.65
N ASN A 256 2.92 9.57 -21.22
CA ASN A 256 2.29 8.49 -21.96
C ASN A 256 1.11 8.94 -22.83
N LEU A 257 0.77 10.24 -22.85
CA LEU A 257 -0.27 10.80 -23.72
C LEU A 257 0.29 11.42 -25.00
N CYS A 258 1.59 11.60 -25.13
CA CYS A 258 2.24 12.20 -26.29
C CYS A 258 3.33 11.28 -26.86
N GLU A 259 3.64 11.50 -28.14
CA GLU A 259 4.76 10.86 -28.85
C GLU A 259 5.90 11.86 -29.11
N TRP A 260 5.56 13.15 -29.28
CA TRP A 260 6.50 14.25 -29.49
C TRP A 260 6.08 15.48 -28.68
N PRO A 261 6.51 15.56 -27.41
CA PRO A 261 6.06 16.64 -26.54
C PRO A 261 6.65 18.00 -26.90
N THR A 262 5.81 19.02 -26.86
CA THR A 262 6.19 20.42 -26.87
C THR A 262 5.56 21.10 -25.66
N VAL A 263 6.38 21.73 -24.82
CA VAL A 263 5.94 22.39 -23.59
C VAL A 263 5.53 23.83 -23.90
N LEU A 264 4.31 24.19 -23.58
CA LEU A 264 3.70 25.48 -23.86
C LEU A 264 3.12 26.09 -22.58
N VAL A 265 2.98 27.41 -22.55
CA VAL A 265 2.34 28.13 -21.44
C VAL A 265 1.05 28.76 -21.94
N GLY A 266 -0.05 28.48 -21.26
CA GLY A 266 -1.32 29.16 -21.43
C GLY A 266 -1.64 30.03 -20.22
N VAL A 267 -2.64 30.92 -20.39
CA VAL A 267 -3.10 31.83 -19.35
C VAL A 267 -4.61 31.78 -19.22
N PHE A 268 -5.12 32.02 -17.99
CA PHE A 268 -6.55 32.22 -17.76
C PHE A 268 -6.83 33.59 -17.16
N ASP A 269 -8.08 34.02 -17.17
CA ASP A 269 -8.48 35.35 -16.73
C ASP A 269 -8.30 35.51 -15.21
N GLU A 270 -7.79 36.66 -14.78
CA GLU A 270 -7.42 36.93 -13.37
C GLU A 270 -8.60 36.78 -12.40
N GLU A 271 -9.82 37.01 -12.85
CA GLU A 271 -11.02 36.86 -12.02
C GLU A 271 -11.21 35.47 -11.43
N PHE A 272 -10.67 34.41 -12.07
CA PHE A 272 -10.76 33.05 -11.60
C PHE A 272 -9.85 32.77 -10.37
N LEU A 273 -8.85 33.62 -10.11
CA LEU A 273 -8.05 33.51 -8.88
C LEU A 273 -8.84 33.81 -7.59
N ALA A 274 -10.08 34.29 -7.71
CA ALA A 274 -11.01 34.38 -6.59
C ALA A 274 -11.62 33.04 -6.17
N VAL A 275 -11.55 32.01 -7.02
CA VAL A 275 -11.96 30.65 -6.70
C VAL A 275 -10.87 29.96 -5.89
N PRO A 276 -11.20 29.10 -4.90
CA PRO A 276 -10.20 28.31 -4.20
C PRO A 276 -9.19 27.63 -5.14
N HIS A 277 -7.91 27.81 -4.86
CA HIS A 277 -6.85 27.34 -5.75
C HIS A 277 -6.88 25.81 -5.94
N GLU A 278 -7.38 25.07 -4.95
CA GLU A 278 -7.51 23.61 -5.03
C GLU A 278 -8.51 23.18 -6.13
N ILE A 279 -9.60 23.91 -6.32
CA ILE A 279 -10.55 23.68 -7.42
C ILE A 279 -9.89 23.99 -8.78
N ILE A 280 -9.16 25.11 -8.85
CA ILE A 280 -8.44 25.49 -10.07
C ILE A 280 -7.42 24.40 -10.43
N CYS A 281 -6.61 23.95 -9.46
CA CYS A 281 -5.62 22.89 -9.64
C CYS A 281 -6.28 21.55 -10.00
N GLU A 282 -7.39 21.17 -9.35
CA GLU A 282 -8.16 19.96 -9.69
C GLU A 282 -8.62 20.00 -11.14
N SER A 283 -9.20 21.12 -11.58
CA SER A 283 -9.64 21.31 -12.97
C SER A 283 -8.48 21.18 -13.96
N MET A 284 -7.31 21.71 -13.63
CA MET A 284 -6.12 21.63 -14.49
C MET A 284 -5.48 20.24 -14.47
N LEU A 285 -5.15 19.74 -13.30
CA LEU A 285 -4.38 18.49 -13.15
C LEU A 285 -5.21 17.24 -13.46
N SER A 286 -6.40 17.14 -12.86
CA SER A 286 -7.18 15.91 -12.92
C SER A 286 -8.01 15.79 -14.21
N ASN A 287 -8.50 16.92 -14.76
CA ASN A 287 -9.34 16.90 -15.94
C ASN A 287 -8.56 17.11 -17.23
N GLN A 288 -7.60 18.05 -17.23
CA GLN A 288 -6.91 18.49 -18.45
C GLN A 288 -5.46 18.05 -18.56
N ARG A 289 -4.84 17.57 -17.46
CA ARG A 289 -3.42 17.22 -17.40
C ARG A 289 -2.50 18.43 -17.66
N TYR A 290 -2.93 19.63 -17.25
CA TYR A 290 -2.11 20.83 -17.24
C TYR A 290 -1.45 21.01 -15.90
N PHE A 291 -0.26 21.60 -15.86
CA PHE A 291 0.50 21.83 -14.65
C PHE A 291 0.37 23.28 -14.21
N PRO A 292 -0.10 23.56 -12.99
CA PRO A 292 -0.20 24.90 -12.45
C PRO A 292 1.18 25.48 -12.16
N ILE A 293 1.30 26.81 -12.30
CA ILE A 293 2.52 27.57 -12.00
C ILE A 293 2.30 28.41 -10.77
N TYR A 294 3.19 28.27 -9.79
CA TYR A 294 3.22 29.07 -8.56
C TYR A 294 4.33 30.09 -8.63
N ASP A 295 4.12 31.26 -8.01
CA ASP A 295 5.13 32.30 -7.87
C ASP A 295 6.15 31.98 -6.77
N ALA A 296 7.15 32.86 -6.57
CA ALA A 296 8.18 32.73 -5.56
C ALA A 296 7.65 32.70 -4.10
N ASN A 297 6.41 33.11 -3.86
CA ASN A 297 5.76 33.09 -2.56
C ASN A 297 4.86 31.86 -2.39
N GLY A 298 4.84 30.95 -3.35
CA GLY A 298 3.97 29.77 -3.35
C GLY A 298 2.51 30.09 -3.67
N LYS A 299 2.21 31.26 -4.25
CA LYS A 299 0.85 31.61 -4.67
C LYS A 299 0.60 31.16 -6.10
N LEU A 300 -0.57 30.56 -6.36
CA LEU A 300 -0.98 30.18 -7.71
C LEU A 300 -1.02 31.41 -8.62
N THR A 301 -0.38 31.31 -9.77
CA THR A 301 -0.45 32.31 -10.84
C THR A 301 -1.62 31.99 -11.77
N ARG A 302 -1.86 32.87 -12.75
CA ARG A 302 -2.84 32.62 -13.81
C ARG A 302 -2.29 31.84 -15.01
N GLU A 303 -1.04 31.42 -14.92
CA GLU A 303 -0.34 30.65 -15.97
C GLU A 303 -0.38 29.15 -15.68
N PHE A 304 -0.40 28.35 -16.71
CA PHE A 304 -0.35 26.90 -16.61
C PHE A 304 0.44 26.29 -17.76
N VAL A 305 1.05 25.13 -17.53
CA VAL A 305 1.82 24.42 -18.55
C VAL A 305 0.92 23.41 -19.26
N VAL A 306 1.00 23.41 -20.59
CA VAL A 306 0.38 22.46 -21.50
C VAL A 306 1.48 21.67 -22.22
N VAL A 307 1.34 20.36 -22.32
CA VAL A 307 2.20 19.53 -23.17
C VAL A 307 1.46 19.18 -24.45
N SER A 308 1.89 19.79 -25.54
CA SER A 308 1.33 19.58 -26.89
C SER A 308 1.97 18.36 -27.55
N ASN A 309 1.22 17.72 -28.45
CA ASN A 309 1.64 16.58 -29.27
C ASN A 309 1.35 16.85 -30.76
N THR A 310 1.79 18.01 -31.26
CA THR A 310 1.52 18.43 -32.64
C THR A 310 2.67 19.28 -33.22
N LYS A 311 2.49 19.78 -34.43
CA LYS A 311 3.49 20.60 -35.10
C LYS A 311 3.71 21.94 -34.41
N PRO A 312 4.95 22.41 -34.26
CA PRO A 312 5.29 23.71 -33.64
C PRO A 312 4.54 24.91 -34.24
N GLU A 313 4.30 24.93 -35.54
CA GLU A 313 3.56 26.00 -36.21
C GLU A 313 2.10 26.13 -35.75
N ASN A 314 1.58 25.13 -35.03
CA ASN A 314 0.23 25.13 -34.44
C ASN A 314 0.23 25.60 -32.97
N ASN A 315 1.36 25.91 -32.37
CA ASN A 315 1.46 26.19 -30.92
C ASN A 315 0.50 27.29 -30.46
N GLU A 316 0.38 28.40 -31.19
CA GLU A 316 -0.54 29.48 -30.84
C GLU A 316 -2.02 29.01 -30.83
N ARG A 317 -2.40 28.18 -31.80
CA ARG A 317 -3.76 27.60 -31.85
C ARG A 317 -4.00 26.60 -30.73
N VAL A 318 -2.95 25.84 -30.37
CA VAL A 318 -3.02 24.90 -29.24
C VAL A 318 -3.18 25.66 -27.94
N ILE A 319 -2.40 26.72 -27.71
CA ILE A 319 -2.54 27.58 -26.54
C ILE A 319 -3.96 28.15 -26.43
N ASP A 320 -4.43 28.86 -27.48
CA ASP A 320 -5.79 29.46 -27.54
C ASP A 320 -6.88 28.40 -27.30
N GLY A 321 -6.76 27.20 -27.91
CA GLY A 321 -7.69 26.12 -27.70
C GLY A 321 -7.74 25.62 -26.25
N ASN A 322 -6.58 25.47 -25.60
CA ASN A 322 -6.47 25.01 -24.23
C ASN A 322 -6.93 26.09 -23.23
N GLU A 323 -6.62 27.36 -23.48
CA GLU A 323 -7.09 28.48 -22.68
C GLU A 323 -8.63 28.59 -22.69
N ARG A 324 -9.26 28.35 -23.84
CA ARG A 324 -10.73 28.29 -23.94
C ARG A 324 -11.34 27.15 -23.10
N VAL A 325 -10.70 25.98 -23.13
CA VAL A 325 -11.15 24.83 -22.31
C VAL A 325 -11.03 25.14 -20.83
N VAL A 326 -9.89 25.69 -20.41
CA VAL A 326 -9.67 26.09 -19.00
C VAL A 326 -10.68 27.17 -18.60
N ARG A 327 -10.84 28.21 -19.42
CA ARG A 327 -11.82 29.28 -19.15
C ARG A 327 -13.23 28.73 -18.94
N ALA A 328 -13.70 27.83 -19.78
CA ALA A 328 -15.03 27.24 -19.64
C ALA A 328 -15.17 26.46 -18.32
N ARG A 329 -14.18 25.66 -17.97
CA ARG A 329 -14.15 24.89 -16.71
C ARG A 329 -14.08 25.79 -15.46
N LEU A 330 -13.24 26.81 -15.51
CA LEU A 330 -13.11 27.75 -14.39
C LEU A 330 -14.35 28.63 -14.24
N TYR A 331 -15.07 28.91 -15.33
CA TYR A 331 -16.34 29.61 -15.28
C TYR A 331 -17.41 28.80 -14.54
N ASP A 332 -17.51 27.51 -14.86
CA ASP A 332 -18.40 26.58 -14.16
C ASP A 332 -18.01 26.48 -12.66
N ALA A 333 -16.73 26.31 -12.38
CA ALA A 333 -16.20 26.21 -11.02
C ALA A 333 -16.50 27.50 -10.19
N LYS A 334 -16.30 28.67 -10.80
CA LYS A 334 -16.61 29.96 -10.19
C LYS A 334 -18.09 30.12 -9.93
N PHE A 335 -18.93 29.72 -10.90
CA PHE A 335 -20.38 29.76 -10.73
C PHE A 335 -20.84 28.88 -9.55
N PHE A 336 -20.36 27.64 -9.45
CA PHE A 336 -20.71 26.78 -8.34
C PHE A 336 -20.26 27.36 -7.00
N TYR A 337 -19.02 27.85 -6.93
CA TYR A 337 -18.49 28.47 -5.71
C TYR A 337 -19.29 29.72 -5.28
N ASP A 338 -19.58 30.61 -6.23
CA ASP A 338 -20.35 31.85 -5.96
C ASP A 338 -21.81 31.56 -5.53
N GLU A 339 -22.44 30.51 -6.10
CA GLU A 339 -23.78 30.07 -5.68
C GLU A 339 -23.76 29.39 -4.31
N ASP A 340 -22.76 28.58 -4.02
CA ASP A 340 -22.60 27.93 -2.72
C ASP A 340 -22.36 28.95 -1.58
N LEU A 341 -21.63 30.04 -1.84
CA LEU A 341 -21.42 31.12 -0.86
C LEU A 341 -22.72 31.85 -0.44
N LYS A 342 -23.79 31.73 -1.21
CA LYS A 342 -25.10 32.28 -0.87
C LYS A 342 -25.90 31.41 0.09
N VAL A 343 -25.45 30.17 0.31
CA VAL A 343 -26.11 29.17 1.15
C VAL A 343 -25.42 29.11 2.51
N SER A 344 -26.19 29.17 3.60
CA SER A 344 -25.61 29.06 4.95
C SER A 344 -25.13 27.64 5.24
N LEU A 345 -24.09 27.50 6.09
CA LEU A 345 -23.60 26.22 6.57
C LEU A 345 -24.70 25.37 7.22
N GLU A 346 -25.60 25.99 7.99
CA GLU A 346 -26.74 25.30 8.62
C GLU A 346 -27.70 24.72 7.56
N THR A 347 -27.86 25.41 6.44
CA THR A 347 -28.66 24.89 5.32
C THR A 347 -27.97 23.69 4.68
N PHE A 348 -26.67 23.75 4.45
CA PHE A 348 -25.90 22.59 3.96
C PHE A 348 -25.98 21.42 4.94
N ARG A 349 -25.75 21.68 6.24
CA ARG A 349 -25.88 20.65 7.28
C ARG A 349 -27.26 19.99 7.26
N SER A 350 -28.34 20.76 7.21
CA SER A 350 -29.69 20.20 7.18
C SER A 350 -29.96 19.29 5.97
N ARG A 351 -29.37 19.61 4.80
CA ARG A 351 -29.48 18.80 3.58
C ARG A 351 -28.75 17.45 3.69
N LEU A 352 -27.80 17.27 4.63
CA LEU A 352 -27.14 15.97 4.88
C LEU A 352 -28.12 14.87 5.28
N ALA A 353 -29.32 15.22 5.73
CA ALA A 353 -30.40 14.28 6.00
C ALA A 353 -30.83 13.48 4.73
N SER A 354 -30.60 14.05 3.54
CA SER A 354 -30.89 13.37 2.26
C SER A 354 -29.71 12.52 1.72
N VAL A 355 -28.54 12.59 2.36
CA VAL A 355 -27.35 11.84 1.94
C VAL A 355 -27.26 10.57 2.75
N ALA A 356 -27.39 9.42 2.10
CA ALA A 356 -27.25 8.12 2.77
C ALA A 356 -25.79 7.91 3.22
N PHE A 357 -25.57 7.52 4.48
CA PHE A 357 -24.27 7.04 4.94
C PHE A 357 -24.17 5.53 4.70
N GLN A 358 -25.04 4.78 5.34
CA GLN A 358 -25.17 3.33 5.16
C GLN A 358 -26.61 2.92 5.55
N GLU A 359 -27.18 1.95 4.84
CA GLU A 359 -28.59 1.58 4.97
C GLU A 359 -29.07 1.35 6.40
N LYS A 360 -28.26 0.69 7.23
CA LYS A 360 -28.58 0.39 8.64
C LYS A 360 -28.09 1.46 9.63
N LEU A 361 -27.19 2.33 9.21
CA LEU A 361 -26.56 3.33 10.08
C LEU A 361 -27.10 4.75 9.84
N GLY A 362 -28.09 4.87 8.95
CA GLY A 362 -28.78 6.11 8.68
C GLY A 362 -28.07 7.01 7.67
N ASN A 363 -28.31 8.32 7.78
CA ASN A 363 -27.82 9.34 6.86
C ASN A 363 -26.59 10.07 7.43
N VAL A 364 -26.00 10.95 6.59
CA VAL A 364 -24.79 11.68 6.96
C VAL A 364 -25.07 12.74 8.05
N LEU A 365 -26.29 13.29 8.15
CA LEU A 365 -26.63 14.19 9.26
C LEU A 365 -26.54 13.46 10.61
N GLN A 366 -27.13 12.28 10.72
CA GLN A 366 -27.03 11.44 11.92
C GLN A 366 -25.58 11.07 12.26
N LYS A 367 -24.75 10.80 11.22
CA LYS A 367 -23.31 10.59 11.39
C LYS A 367 -22.63 11.84 11.99
N THR A 368 -22.93 13.04 11.50
CA THR A 368 -22.33 14.27 12.07
C THR A 368 -22.76 14.53 13.50
N GLU A 369 -24.00 14.19 13.90
CA GLU A 369 -24.47 14.27 15.29
C GLU A 369 -23.67 13.34 16.20
N ARG A 370 -23.39 12.09 15.76
CA ARG A 370 -22.53 11.16 16.51
C ARG A 370 -21.08 11.67 16.58
N ILE A 371 -20.54 12.21 15.49
CA ILE A 371 -19.19 12.80 15.47
C ILE A 371 -19.11 13.96 16.46
N GLU A 372 -20.12 14.82 16.56
CA GLU A 372 -20.18 15.93 17.50
C GLU A 372 -20.15 15.44 18.95
N SER A 373 -20.98 14.45 19.30
CA SER A 373 -21.00 13.84 20.63
C SER A 373 -19.67 13.16 20.97
N LEU A 374 -19.14 12.37 20.04
CA LEU A 374 -17.86 11.66 20.20
C LEU A 374 -16.66 12.61 20.31
N SER A 375 -16.67 13.75 19.61
CA SER A 375 -15.64 14.78 19.74
C SER A 375 -15.53 15.31 21.15
N LEU A 376 -16.66 15.51 21.84
CA LEU A 376 -16.68 15.93 23.25
C LEU A 376 -16.13 14.83 24.18
N ALA A 377 -16.41 13.55 23.89
CA ALA A 377 -15.85 12.43 24.64
C ALA A 377 -14.33 12.35 24.47
N ILE A 378 -13.83 12.52 23.25
CA ILE A 378 -12.39 12.55 22.94
C ILE A 378 -11.70 13.70 23.65
N CYS A 379 -12.31 14.90 23.64
CA CYS A 379 -11.75 16.07 24.36
C CYS A 379 -11.60 15.81 25.86
N ARG A 380 -12.57 15.12 26.48
CA ARG A 380 -12.50 14.75 27.91
C ARG A 380 -11.37 13.74 28.17
N GLU A 381 -11.31 12.68 27.38
CA GLU A 381 -10.31 11.63 27.52
C GLU A 381 -8.89 12.14 27.31
N ALA A 382 -8.68 12.93 26.27
CA ALA A 382 -7.40 13.57 25.94
C ALA A 382 -7.10 14.82 26.78
N ARG A 383 -7.96 15.19 27.73
CA ARG A 383 -7.82 16.38 28.60
C ARG A 383 -7.60 17.68 27.83
N ILE A 384 -8.32 17.83 26.71
CA ILE A 384 -8.23 19.01 25.85
C ILE A 384 -8.86 20.23 26.54
N GLY A 385 -8.18 21.38 26.45
CA GLY A 385 -8.66 22.64 27.05
C GLY A 385 -9.98 23.12 26.41
N ALA A 386 -10.80 23.83 27.21
CA ALA A 386 -12.16 24.21 26.84
C ALA A 386 -12.29 24.97 25.51
N HIS A 387 -11.32 25.81 25.16
CA HIS A 387 -11.31 26.56 23.90
C HIS A 387 -11.25 25.64 22.72
N VAL A 388 -10.24 24.73 22.66
CA VAL A 388 -10.07 23.76 21.60
C VAL A 388 -11.24 22.77 21.55
N ALA A 389 -11.80 22.40 22.70
CA ALA A 389 -12.99 21.54 22.76
C ALA A 389 -14.22 22.22 22.13
N SER A 390 -14.39 23.53 22.32
CA SER A 390 -15.44 24.33 21.66
C SER A 390 -15.23 24.37 20.13
N ASP A 391 -13.98 24.59 19.68
CA ASP A 391 -13.66 24.60 18.25
C ASP A 391 -13.87 23.23 17.62
N ALA A 392 -13.48 22.16 18.30
CA ALA A 392 -13.70 20.79 17.86
C ALA A 392 -15.19 20.45 17.75
N GLN A 393 -15.99 20.84 18.73
CA GLN A 393 -17.45 20.67 18.68
C GLN A 393 -18.05 21.44 17.51
N ARG A 394 -17.66 22.70 17.32
CA ARG A 394 -18.15 23.55 16.23
C ARG A 394 -17.75 23.00 14.87
N ALA A 395 -16.51 22.54 14.73
CA ALA A 395 -16.02 21.89 13.51
C ALA A 395 -16.75 20.57 13.24
N ALA A 396 -17.00 19.74 14.26
CA ALA A 396 -17.76 18.50 14.13
C ALA A 396 -19.20 18.76 13.67
N HIS A 397 -19.83 19.83 14.18
CA HIS A 397 -21.17 20.24 13.79
C HIS A 397 -21.29 20.52 12.29
N PHE A 398 -20.29 21.16 11.67
CA PHE A 398 -20.26 21.48 10.26
C PHE A 398 -19.43 20.50 9.41
N ALA A 399 -18.79 19.52 10.03
CA ALA A 399 -18.10 18.50 9.28
C ALA A 399 -19.04 17.87 8.24
N LYS A 400 -18.50 17.65 7.04
CA LYS A 400 -19.23 17.06 5.89
C LYS A 400 -20.39 17.89 5.32
N ALA A 401 -20.67 19.10 5.85
CA ALA A 401 -21.73 19.97 5.33
C ALA A 401 -21.52 20.32 3.85
N ASP A 402 -20.27 20.39 3.40
CA ASP A 402 -19.87 20.65 2.02
C ASP A 402 -20.19 19.52 1.02
N LEU A 403 -20.51 18.30 1.47
CA LEU A 403 -20.85 17.18 0.60
C LEU A 403 -22.06 17.44 -0.30
N VAL A 404 -22.94 18.37 0.09
CA VAL A 404 -24.14 18.75 -0.64
C VAL A 404 -23.99 20.08 -1.37
N SER A 405 -22.80 20.66 -1.37
CA SER A 405 -22.49 21.88 -2.13
C SER A 405 -22.31 21.54 -3.61
N SER A 406 -22.60 22.49 -4.48
CA SER A 406 -22.46 22.33 -5.94
C SER A 406 -21.01 22.06 -6.33
N ALA A 407 -20.07 22.76 -5.68
CA ALA A 407 -18.65 22.57 -5.95
C ALA A 407 -18.15 21.17 -5.56
N VAL A 408 -18.55 20.60 -4.42
CA VAL A 408 -18.12 19.25 -4.01
C VAL A 408 -18.82 18.16 -4.78
N VAL A 409 -20.06 18.37 -5.24
CA VAL A 409 -20.73 17.43 -6.14
C VAL A 409 -19.98 17.28 -7.46
N GLU A 410 -19.45 18.38 -8.02
CA GLU A 410 -18.62 18.35 -9.24
C GLU A 410 -17.18 17.93 -8.96
N PHE A 411 -16.57 18.46 -7.90
CA PHE A 411 -15.19 18.23 -7.49
C PHE A 411 -15.13 17.41 -6.18
N THR A 412 -15.47 16.15 -6.24
CA THR A 412 -15.63 15.28 -5.07
C THR A 412 -14.36 15.14 -4.21
N ASN A 413 -13.18 15.30 -4.80
CA ASN A 413 -11.91 15.27 -4.07
C ASN A 413 -11.70 16.49 -3.15
N GLN A 414 -12.50 17.56 -3.34
CA GLN A 414 -12.42 18.78 -2.55
C GLN A 414 -13.31 18.77 -1.31
N GLN A 415 -13.92 17.62 -0.98
CA GLN A 415 -14.65 17.46 0.28
C GLN A 415 -13.74 17.75 1.48
N GLY A 416 -14.26 18.49 2.45
CA GLY A 416 -13.53 19.04 3.59
C GLY A 416 -12.80 20.34 3.25
N VAL A 417 -12.06 20.39 2.14
CA VAL A 417 -11.38 21.62 1.69
C VAL A 417 -12.38 22.74 1.46
N MET A 418 -13.44 22.46 0.70
CA MET A 418 -14.51 23.42 0.44
C MET A 418 -15.27 23.79 1.73
N GLY A 419 -15.48 22.80 2.62
CA GLY A 419 -16.06 23.04 3.94
C GLY A 419 -15.29 24.08 4.74
N GLY A 420 -13.95 24.04 4.70
CA GLY A 420 -13.09 25.06 5.31
C GLY A 420 -13.28 26.46 4.71
N TYR A 421 -13.36 26.57 3.38
CA TYR A 421 -13.62 27.86 2.71
C TYR A 421 -14.99 28.42 3.05
N TYR A 422 -16.02 27.59 3.05
CA TYR A 422 -17.38 28.01 3.42
C TYR A 422 -17.47 28.40 4.89
N ALA A 423 -16.76 27.73 5.79
CA ALA A 423 -16.67 28.09 7.19
C ALA A 423 -16.04 29.47 7.39
N LYS A 424 -14.92 29.75 6.72
CA LYS A 424 -14.30 31.09 6.74
C LYS A 424 -15.22 32.16 6.19
N ALA A 425 -15.90 31.91 5.08
CA ALA A 425 -16.85 32.85 4.49
C ALA A 425 -18.07 33.11 5.40
N ALA A 426 -18.48 32.10 6.19
CA ALA A 426 -19.55 32.21 7.16
C ALA A 426 -19.12 32.91 8.47
N GLY A 427 -17.83 33.25 8.66
CA GLY A 427 -17.30 33.95 9.83
C GLY A 427 -16.89 33.03 10.99
N GLU A 428 -16.72 31.73 10.74
CA GLU A 428 -16.12 30.81 11.71
C GLU A 428 -14.63 31.15 11.93
N SER A 429 -14.08 30.73 13.08
CA SER A 429 -12.65 30.91 13.37
C SER A 429 -11.75 30.14 12.38
N ASP A 430 -10.50 30.55 12.26
CA ASP A 430 -9.52 29.86 11.43
C ASP A 430 -9.32 28.43 11.92
N GLU A 431 -9.33 28.19 13.23
CA GLU A 431 -9.19 26.89 13.87
C GLU A 431 -10.36 25.96 13.53
N VAL A 432 -11.59 26.46 13.52
CA VAL A 432 -12.79 25.70 13.12
C VAL A 432 -12.74 25.38 11.64
N ALA A 433 -12.40 26.36 10.79
CA ALA A 433 -12.31 26.16 9.35
C ALA A 433 -11.21 25.15 8.97
N GLU A 434 -10.05 25.21 9.63
CA GLU A 434 -8.95 24.26 9.44
C GLU A 434 -9.35 22.86 9.92
N ALA A 435 -10.02 22.73 11.05
CA ALA A 435 -10.51 21.46 11.56
C ALA A 435 -11.53 20.80 10.61
N ILE A 436 -12.45 21.59 10.02
CA ILE A 436 -13.38 21.13 8.98
C ILE A 436 -12.61 20.64 7.75
N ARG A 437 -11.59 21.39 7.32
CA ARG A 437 -10.74 21.01 6.18
C ARG A 437 -10.01 19.69 6.42
N ASP A 438 -9.44 19.53 7.60
CA ASP A 438 -8.48 18.48 7.90
C ASP A 438 -9.09 17.18 8.48
N HIS A 439 -10.40 17.16 8.83
CA HIS A 439 -11.00 16.01 9.52
C HIS A 439 -10.96 14.68 8.72
N TYR A 440 -10.76 14.73 7.42
CA TYR A 440 -10.55 13.51 6.61
C TYR A 440 -9.14 12.95 6.73
N ARG A 441 -8.16 13.73 7.20
CA ARG A 441 -6.75 13.29 7.33
C ARG A 441 -6.57 12.31 8.49
N PRO A 442 -5.59 11.38 8.40
CA PRO A 442 -4.90 11.00 7.17
C PRO A 442 -5.83 10.20 6.24
N ARG A 443 -5.75 10.45 4.94
CA ARG A 443 -6.60 9.83 3.91
C ARG A 443 -6.00 8.56 3.33
N PHE A 444 -4.66 8.42 3.40
CA PHE A 444 -3.89 7.28 2.93
C PHE A 444 -2.62 7.10 3.78
N ALA A 445 -1.89 6.00 3.57
CA ALA A 445 -0.63 5.77 4.29
C ALA A 445 0.42 6.83 3.90
N GLY A 446 0.96 7.53 4.92
CA GLY A 446 1.93 8.62 4.72
C GLY A 446 1.30 9.99 4.44
N ASP A 447 -0.04 10.13 4.50
CA ASP A 447 -0.69 11.45 4.49
C ASP A 447 -0.42 12.19 5.80
N ASP A 448 -0.39 13.51 5.74
CA ASP A 448 -0.22 14.36 6.91
C ASP A 448 -1.37 14.18 7.92
N LEU A 449 -1.05 14.31 9.19
CA LEU A 449 -2.05 14.40 10.24
C LEU A 449 -2.71 15.79 10.21
N PRO A 450 -3.93 15.96 10.79
CA PRO A 450 -4.51 17.27 10.99
C PRO A 450 -3.55 18.21 11.74
N CYS A 451 -3.43 19.47 11.31
CA CYS A 451 -2.48 20.41 11.88
C CYS A 451 -2.87 20.81 13.31
N GLY A 452 -4.15 21.15 13.53
CA GLY A 452 -4.68 21.60 14.82
C GLY A 452 -5.27 20.46 15.66
N LEU A 453 -5.28 20.62 17.00
CA LEU A 453 -5.89 19.63 17.91
C LEU A 453 -7.39 19.46 17.68
N ALA A 454 -8.14 20.53 17.35
CA ALA A 454 -9.55 20.43 17.00
C ALA A 454 -9.77 19.52 15.78
N GLY A 455 -8.95 19.66 14.73
CA GLY A 455 -8.97 18.79 13.56
C GLY A 455 -8.63 17.34 13.90
N CYS A 456 -7.66 17.11 14.79
CA CYS A 456 -7.31 15.77 15.28
C CYS A 456 -8.49 15.10 15.99
N VAL A 457 -9.19 15.84 16.86
CA VAL A 457 -10.37 15.33 17.58
C VAL A 457 -11.48 14.92 16.60
N VAL A 458 -11.83 15.79 15.65
CA VAL A 458 -12.89 15.50 14.67
C VAL A 458 -12.50 14.36 13.74
N ALA A 459 -11.22 14.28 13.34
CA ALA A 459 -10.71 13.19 12.50
C ALA A 459 -10.77 11.82 13.19
N VAL A 460 -10.45 11.75 14.49
CA VAL A 460 -10.59 10.53 15.28
C VAL A 460 -12.07 10.17 15.43
N ALA A 461 -12.93 11.15 15.72
CA ALA A 461 -14.37 10.94 15.86
C ALA A 461 -14.99 10.38 14.58
N ASP A 462 -14.70 10.95 13.41
CA ASP A 462 -15.22 10.47 12.11
C ASP A 462 -14.79 9.05 11.79
N LYS A 463 -13.51 8.72 12.06
CA LYS A 463 -12.96 7.38 11.78
C LYS A 463 -13.49 6.34 12.76
N LEU A 464 -13.57 6.66 14.05
CA LEU A 464 -14.11 5.75 15.06
C LEU A 464 -15.62 5.52 14.88
N ASP A 465 -16.40 6.57 14.54
CA ASP A 465 -17.81 6.42 14.20
C ASP A 465 -17.99 5.39 13.08
N THR A 466 -17.21 5.50 12.00
CA THR A 466 -17.29 4.55 10.89
C THR A 466 -16.93 3.13 11.32
N ILE A 467 -15.83 2.96 12.10
CA ILE A 467 -15.42 1.65 12.60
C ILE A 467 -16.50 1.06 13.49
N ALA A 468 -16.99 1.81 14.49
CA ALA A 468 -17.99 1.37 15.43
C ALA A 468 -19.29 0.95 14.72
N GLY A 469 -19.78 1.75 13.79
CA GLY A 469 -20.99 1.45 13.03
C GLY A 469 -20.87 0.18 12.19
N MET A 470 -19.78 -0.01 11.47
CA MET A 470 -19.60 -1.20 10.63
C MET A 470 -19.47 -2.48 11.46
N PHE A 471 -18.76 -2.44 12.58
CA PHE A 471 -18.70 -3.57 13.49
C PHE A 471 -20.07 -3.86 14.16
N ALA A 472 -20.81 -2.82 14.55
CA ALA A 472 -22.12 -2.96 15.17
C ALA A 472 -23.16 -3.63 14.24
N ILE A 473 -23.05 -3.43 12.91
CA ILE A 473 -23.93 -4.09 11.93
C ILE A 473 -23.38 -5.42 11.40
N GLY A 474 -22.25 -5.90 11.92
CA GLY A 474 -21.65 -7.18 11.54
C GLY A 474 -20.87 -7.17 10.22
N GLU A 475 -20.34 -6.02 9.80
CA GLU A 475 -19.55 -5.84 8.57
C GLU A 475 -18.07 -5.50 8.86
N PRO A 476 -17.35 -6.29 9.69
CA PRO A 476 -15.93 -6.09 9.91
C PRO A 476 -15.11 -6.42 8.64
N PRO A 477 -13.90 -5.87 8.48
CA PRO A 477 -13.05 -6.20 7.33
C PRO A 477 -12.56 -7.65 7.40
N THR A 478 -12.65 -8.38 6.28
CA THR A 478 -12.25 -9.79 6.19
C THR A 478 -11.25 -10.03 5.08
N GLY A 479 -10.15 -10.76 5.36
CA GLY A 479 -9.13 -11.11 4.35
C GLY A 479 -8.71 -9.91 3.50
N SER A 480 -8.92 -9.96 2.18
CA SER A 480 -8.66 -8.85 1.25
C SER A 480 -9.83 -7.85 1.12
N LYS A 481 -11.00 -8.15 1.70
CA LYS A 481 -12.20 -7.31 1.57
C LYS A 481 -12.25 -6.27 2.69
N ASP A 482 -12.23 -4.99 2.31
CA ASP A 482 -12.39 -3.83 3.19
C ASP A 482 -13.04 -2.67 2.41
N PRO A 483 -14.31 -2.80 2.04
CA PRO A 483 -14.98 -1.82 1.19
C PRO A 483 -15.13 -0.44 1.84
N PHE A 484 -15.12 -0.37 3.18
CA PHE A 484 -15.23 0.87 3.94
C PHE A 484 -13.89 1.41 4.43
N ALA A 485 -12.78 0.80 4.01
CA ALA A 485 -11.41 1.20 4.38
C ALA A 485 -11.18 1.27 5.91
N LEU A 486 -11.78 0.35 6.67
CA LEU A 486 -11.71 0.34 8.14
C LEU A 486 -10.27 0.17 8.65
N ARG A 487 -9.43 -0.62 7.93
CA ARG A 487 -8.02 -0.77 8.29
C ARG A 487 -7.27 0.55 8.19
N ARG A 488 -7.54 1.33 7.15
CA ARG A 488 -6.96 2.67 6.97
C ARG A 488 -7.46 3.63 8.04
N SER A 489 -8.75 3.59 8.35
CA SER A 489 -9.35 4.40 9.41
C SER A 489 -8.72 4.09 10.77
N ALA A 490 -8.52 2.81 11.12
CA ALA A 490 -7.87 2.39 12.35
C ALA A 490 -6.41 2.88 12.43
N ILE A 491 -5.63 2.77 11.35
CA ILE A 491 -4.26 3.31 11.29
C ILE A 491 -4.27 4.83 11.50
N GLY A 492 -5.23 5.54 10.89
CA GLY A 492 -5.40 6.98 11.09
C GLY A 492 -5.69 7.35 12.54
N VAL A 493 -6.59 6.62 13.21
CA VAL A 493 -6.87 6.77 14.64
C VAL A 493 -5.60 6.55 15.46
N ILE A 494 -4.92 5.43 15.26
CA ILE A 494 -3.69 5.07 15.99
C ILE A 494 -2.64 6.17 15.85
N ASN A 495 -2.38 6.65 14.64
CA ASN A 495 -1.37 7.67 14.40
C ASN A 495 -1.70 9.01 15.08
N ILE A 496 -2.97 9.43 15.03
CA ILE A 496 -3.40 10.67 15.68
C ILE A 496 -3.31 10.52 17.21
N LEU A 497 -3.75 9.38 17.77
CA LEU A 497 -3.67 9.14 19.21
C LEU A 497 -2.22 9.02 19.69
N ALA A 498 -1.32 8.43 18.89
CA ALA A 498 0.09 8.30 19.25
C ALA A 498 0.83 9.65 19.24
N ASP A 499 0.60 10.47 18.22
CA ASP A 499 1.39 11.69 17.99
C ASP A 499 0.78 12.95 18.62
N ARG A 500 -0.56 13.10 18.55
CA ARG A 500 -1.26 14.35 18.84
C ARG A 500 -2.06 14.35 20.14
N LEU A 501 -2.94 13.36 20.33
CA LEU A 501 -3.89 13.36 21.44
C LEU A 501 -3.39 12.59 22.68
N ARG A 502 -2.51 11.64 22.49
CA ARG A 502 -1.80 10.90 23.54
C ARG A 502 -2.74 10.28 24.59
N CYS A 503 -3.84 9.65 24.16
CA CYS A 503 -4.81 9.02 25.05
C CYS A 503 -5.17 7.59 24.58
N GLY A 504 -5.82 6.83 25.45
CA GLY A 504 -6.29 5.48 25.17
C GLY A 504 -7.45 5.46 24.18
N TYR A 505 -7.61 4.32 23.49
CA TYR A 505 -8.71 4.15 22.51
C TYR A 505 -9.92 3.41 23.06
N VAL A 506 -9.80 2.67 24.17
CA VAL A 506 -10.87 1.78 24.67
C VAL A 506 -12.10 2.58 25.08
N ALA A 507 -11.93 3.63 25.91
CA ALA A 507 -13.02 4.51 26.32
C ALA A 507 -13.65 5.25 25.11
N LEU A 508 -12.86 5.56 24.08
CA LEU A 508 -13.36 6.20 22.86
C LEU A 508 -14.20 5.23 22.02
N VAL A 509 -13.82 3.95 21.96
CA VAL A 509 -14.62 2.90 21.31
C VAL A 509 -15.98 2.74 22.02
N ASP A 510 -15.97 2.72 23.34
CA ASP A 510 -17.19 2.63 24.14
C ASP A 510 -18.12 3.82 23.89
N ALA A 511 -17.57 5.06 23.86
CA ALA A 511 -18.32 6.26 23.57
C ALA A 511 -18.89 6.26 22.13
N ALA A 512 -18.15 5.75 21.17
CA ALA A 512 -18.63 5.64 19.79
C ALA A 512 -19.80 4.66 19.67
N LEU A 513 -19.76 3.53 20.40
CA LEU A 513 -20.85 2.56 20.43
C LEU A 513 -22.09 3.08 21.18
N ASP A 514 -21.91 3.88 22.25
CA ASP A 514 -23.01 4.52 22.95
C ASP A 514 -23.79 5.47 22.03
N ALA A 515 -23.10 6.24 21.19
CA ALA A 515 -23.74 7.13 20.23
C ALA A 515 -24.65 6.37 19.22
N TYR A 516 -24.34 5.13 18.88
CA TYR A 516 -25.22 4.28 18.04
C TYR A 516 -26.40 3.71 18.82
N LEU A 517 -26.22 3.35 20.09
CA LEU A 517 -27.33 2.93 20.97
C LEU A 517 -28.34 4.07 21.19
N GLU A 518 -27.88 5.30 21.33
CA GLU A 518 -28.73 6.49 21.43
C GLU A 518 -29.56 6.74 20.15
N GLN A 519 -29.15 6.18 19.02
CA GLN A 519 -29.89 6.19 17.73
C GLN A 519 -30.64 4.90 17.45
N ASP A 520 -30.99 4.14 18.48
CA ASP A 520 -31.81 2.92 18.45
C ASP A 520 -31.21 1.73 17.67
N LEU A 521 -29.88 1.72 17.39
CA LEU A 521 -29.22 0.58 16.80
C LEU A 521 -29.03 -0.53 17.85
N SER A 522 -29.55 -1.72 17.60
CA SER A 522 -29.48 -2.85 18.54
C SER A 522 -28.32 -3.80 18.21
N PHE A 523 -27.39 -3.98 19.16
CA PHE A 523 -26.25 -4.90 19.08
C PHE A 523 -25.71 -5.25 20.47
N ASN A 524 -24.85 -6.26 20.58
CA ASN A 524 -24.16 -6.59 21.83
C ASN A 524 -22.93 -5.67 22.00
N LYS A 525 -23.08 -4.59 22.78
CA LYS A 525 -22.03 -3.57 22.96
C LYS A 525 -20.71 -4.17 23.43
N SER A 526 -20.75 -5.05 24.46
CA SER A 526 -19.50 -5.61 25.02
C SER A 526 -18.74 -6.46 24.02
N GLU A 527 -19.43 -7.28 23.25
CA GLU A 527 -18.82 -8.11 22.21
C GLU A 527 -18.26 -7.26 21.07
N VAL A 528 -19.01 -6.28 20.60
CA VAL A 528 -18.58 -5.39 19.53
C VAL A 528 -17.39 -4.55 19.98
N ALA A 529 -17.38 -3.99 21.19
CA ALA A 529 -16.27 -3.25 21.75
C ALA A 529 -14.99 -4.10 21.80
N GLN A 530 -15.08 -5.34 22.29
CA GLN A 530 -13.95 -6.26 22.34
C GLN A 530 -13.40 -6.56 20.94
N ASN A 531 -14.27 -6.77 19.96
CA ASN A 531 -13.86 -7.02 18.57
C ASN A 531 -13.15 -5.82 17.96
N ILE A 532 -13.63 -4.57 18.20
CA ILE A 532 -13.00 -3.35 17.72
C ILE A 532 -11.64 -3.15 18.40
N CYS A 533 -11.57 -3.32 19.73
CA CYS A 533 -10.31 -3.20 20.47
C CYS A 533 -9.27 -4.21 19.97
N THR A 534 -9.68 -5.47 19.74
CA THR A 534 -8.82 -6.50 19.14
C THR A 534 -8.35 -6.10 17.74
N PHE A 535 -9.24 -5.54 16.93
CA PHE A 535 -8.92 -5.06 15.58
C PHE A 535 -7.91 -3.91 15.60
N ILE A 536 -8.11 -2.89 16.45
CA ILE A 536 -7.19 -1.75 16.59
C ILE A 536 -5.84 -2.24 17.10
N LYS A 537 -5.81 -3.09 18.13
CA LYS A 537 -4.59 -3.68 18.69
C LYS A 537 -3.77 -4.42 17.64
N GLY A 538 -4.43 -5.25 16.82
CA GLY A 538 -3.75 -5.93 15.71
C GLY A 538 -3.17 -4.98 14.66
N ARG A 539 -3.69 -3.76 14.51
CA ARG A 539 -3.09 -2.72 13.65
C ARG A 539 -1.89 -2.05 14.30
N MET A 540 -1.93 -1.80 15.62
CA MET A 540 -0.78 -1.31 16.38
C MET A 540 0.39 -2.29 16.28
N GLU A 541 0.14 -3.58 16.46
CA GLU A 541 1.14 -4.64 16.31
C GLU A 541 1.77 -4.65 14.90
N GLN A 542 0.95 -4.47 13.87
CA GLN A 542 1.45 -4.42 12.50
C GLN A 542 2.34 -3.19 12.28
N ILE A 543 1.94 -2.02 12.77
CA ILE A 543 2.75 -0.79 12.70
C ILE A 543 4.10 -0.99 13.39
N ALA A 544 4.11 -1.60 14.58
CA ALA A 544 5.34 -1.88 15.31
C ALA A 544 6.27 -2.84 14.54
N ARG A 545 5.73 -3.90 13.93
CA ARG A 545 6.50 -4.81 13.07
C ARG A 545 7.06 -4.12 11.82
N ASP A 546 6.27 -3.25 11.19
CA ASP A 546 6.72 -2.47 10.03
C ASP A 546 7.85 -1.48 10.41
N ALA A 547 7.85 -0.99 11.65
CA ALA A 547 8.93 -0.22 12.28
C ALA A 547 10.16 -1.06 12.67
N LYS A 548 10.18 -2.39 12.33
CA LYS A 548 11.29 -3.33 12.59
C LYS A 548 11.48 -3.74 14.04
N ILE A 549 10.50 -3.52 14.92
CA ILE A 549 10.50 -4.09 16.28
C ILE A 549 10.31 -5.61 16.15
N LYS A 550 11.05 -6.38 16.94
CA LYS A 550 11.00 -7.85 16.92
C LYS A 550 9.59 -8.36 17.26
N SER A 551 9.16 -9.40 16.55
CA SER A 551 7.78 -9.92 16.68
C SER A 551 7.45 -10.44 18.07
N ASP A 552 8.41 -11.02 18.78
CA ASP A 552 8.28 -11.48 20.17
C ASP A 552 8.16 -10.31 21.16
N THR A 553 8.92 -9.23 20.94
CA THR A 553 8.79 -7.98 21.73
C THR A 553 7.40 -7.37 21.53
N VAL A 554 6.92 -7.28 20.28
CA VAL A 554 5.57 -6.78 19.98
C VAL A 554 4.51 -7.66 20.67
N ALA A 555 4.65 -8.99 20.63
CA ALA A 555 3.72 -9.90 21.27
C ALA A 555 3.72 -9.73 22.80
N ALA A 556 4.89 -9.58 23.41
CA ALA A 556 5.03 -9.38 24.86
C ALA A 556 4.31 -8.12 25.33
N VAL A 557 4.57 -6.97 24.69
CA VAL A 557 3.93 -5.68 25.04
C VAL A 557 2.43 -5.71 24.72
N SER A 558 2.03 -6.37 23.64
CA SER A 558 0.61 -6.48 23.27
C SER A 558 -0.23 -7.23 24.30
N ARG A 559 0.34 -8.07 25.15
CA ARG A 559 -0.37 -8.75 26.23
C ARG A 559 -0.50 -7.93 27.52
N GLY A 560 0.21 -6.83 27.61
CA GLY A 560 0.02 -5.85 28.69
C GLY A 560 -1.30 -5.11 28.59
N THR A 561 -1.58 -4.25 29.58
CA THR A 561 -2.85 -3.50 29.72
C THR A 561 -2.80 -2.11 29.07
N ILE A 562 -1.72 -1.76 28.37
CA ILE A 562 -1.53 -0.43 27.78
C ILE A 562 -2.51 -0.20 26.61
N GLU A 563 -3.35 0.82 26.76
CA GLU A 563 -4.40 1.19 25.81
C GLU A 563 -4.02 2.38 24.91
N ALA A 564 -3.10 3.25 25.38
CA ALA A 564 -2.68 4.41 24.60
C ALA A 564 -1.62 4.01 23.56
N PRO A 565 -1.83 4.30 22.26
CA PRO A 565 -0.87 3.95 21.22
C PRO A 565 0.53 4.54 21.43
N VAL A 566 0.61 5.78 21.97
CA VAL A 566 1.90 6.41 22.26
C VAL A 566 2.72 5.57 23.23
N ASP A 567 2.09 5.06 24.28
CA ASP A 567 2.73 4.30 25.34
C ASP A 567 3.11 2.90 24.86
N PHE A 568 2.22 2.28 24.08
CA PHE A 568 2.48 1.00 23.43
C PHE A 568 3.75 1.03 22.56
N PHE A 569 3.89 2.02 21.69
CA PHE A 569 5.05 2.13 20.80
C PHE A 569 6.31 2.49 21.58
N ALA A 570 6.23 3.41 22.53
CA ALA A 570 7.39 3.80 23.35
C ALA A 570 7.92 2.64 24.19
N LEU A 571 7.02 1.86 24.79
CA LEU A 571 7.40 0.67 25.54
C LEU A 571 7.98 -0.43 24.65
N ALA A 572 7.37 -0.67 23.48
CA ALA A 572 7.88 -1.68 22.56
C ALA A 572 9.29 -1.34 22.05
N HIS A 573 9.55 -0.07 21.76
CA HIS A 573 10.90 0.40 21.42
C HIS A 573 11.88 0.24 22.59
N ALA A 574 11.49 0.69 23.79
CA ALA A 574 12.35 0.59 24.96
C ALA A 574 12.74 -0.86 25.29
N LEU A 575 11.80 -1.80 25.19
CA LEU A 575 12.05 -3.22 25.41
C LEU A 575 12.93 -3.83 24.32
N ASP A 576 12.71 -3.48 23.04
CA ASP A 576 13.51 -3.99 21.92
C ASP A 576 14.95 -3.48 21.99
N ASP A 577 15.15 -2.20 22.32
CA ASP A 577 16.46 -1.57 22.50
C ASP A 577 17.21 -2.17 23.69
N ALA A 578 16.52 -2.37 24.82
CA ALA A 578 17.13 -2.98 26.00
C ALA A 578 17.59 -4.42 25.72
N ARG A 579 16.78 -5.21 25.03
CA ARG A 579 17.13 -6.57 24.61
C ARG A 579 18.27 -6.60 23.58
N ALA A 580 18.38 -5.58 22.73
CA ALA A 580 19.50 -5.46 21.80
C ALA A 580 20.83 -5.16 22.53
N ASN A 581 20.78 -4.43 23.65
CA ASN A 581 21.92 -4.03 24.43
C ASN A 581 22.36 -5.10 25.44
N ASP A 582 21.43 -5.86 26.06
CA ASP A 582 21.70 -6.90 27.06
C ASP A 582 20.74 -8.10 26.90
N ALA A 583 20.94 -8.87 25.82
CA ALA A 583 20.13 -10.03 25.52
C ALA A 583 20.14 -11.10 26.64
N GLU A 584 21.29 -11.30 27.32
CA GLU A 584 21.44 -12.32 28.37
C GLU A 584 20.55 -12.03 29.58
N THR A 585 20.48 -10.78 30.03
CA THR A 585 19.65 -10.39 31.17
C THR A 585 18.17 -10.61 30.83
N PHE A 586 17.72 -10.21 29.63
CA PHE A 586 16.30 -10.33 29.26
C PHE A 586 15.89 -11.77 28.92
N ASP A 587 16.77 -12.60 28.33
CA ASP A 587 16.49 -14.02 28.10
C ASP A 587 16.37 -14.79 29.44
N ASN A 588 17.21 -14.48 30.39
CA ASN A 588 17.15 -15.08 31.73
C ASN A 588 15.91 -14.62 32.49
N LEU A 589 15.59 -13.32 32.47
CA LEU A 589 14.40 -12.77 33.11
C LEU A 589 13.13 -13.36 32.51
N ALA A 590 13.06 -13.49 31.17
CA ALA A 590 11.95 -14.12 30.48
C ALA A 590 11.76 -15.59 30.89
N THR A 591 12.87 -16.33 31.06
CA THR A 591 12.86 -17.72 31.51
C THR A 591 12.34 -17.83 32.94
N ALA A 592 12.87 -16.98 33.86
CA ALA A 592 12.41 -16.90 35.24
C ALA A 592 10.94 -16.49 35.35
N TYR A 593 10.51 -15.51 34.59
CA TYR A 593 9.12 -15.09 34.50
C TYR A 593 8.20 -16.23 34.03
N ALA A 594 8.57 -16.91 32.95
CA ALA A 594 7.76 -18.02 32.42
C ALA A 594 7.64 -19.15 33.48
N ARG A 595 8.72 -19.46 34.20
CA ARG A 595 8.69 -20.43 35.30
C ARG A 595 7.79 -19.96 36.44
N ALA A 596 7.93 -18.70 36.87
CA ALA A 596 7.09 -18.11 37.90
C ALA A 596 5.61 -18.12 37.53
N SER A 597 5.30 -17.69 36.33
CA SER A 597 3.93 -17.65 35.78
C SER A 597 3.27 -19.03 35.68
N HIS A 598 4.05 -20.08 35.38
CA HIS A 598 3.54 -21.46 35.36
C HIS A 598 3.23 -22.03 36.75
N LEU A 599 3.97 -21.58 37.78
CA LEU A 599 3.77 -21.99 39.17
C LEU A 599 2.75 -21.12 39.88
N ALA A 600 2.57 -19.89 39.47
CA ALA A 600 1.67 -18.92 40.04
C ALA A 600 0.21 -19.45 40.08
N ASP A 601 -0.45 -19.25 41.23
CA ASP A 601 -1.86 -19.58 41.43
C ASP A 601 -2.61 -18.33 41.88
N SER A 602 -3.28 -17.68 40.94
CA SER A 602 -3.98 -16.41 41.17
C SER A 602 -5.10 -16.53 42.24
N SER A 603 -5.62 -17.75 42.50
CA SER A 603 -6.64 -17.98 43.51
C SER A 603 -6.16 -17.75 44.95
N LEU A 604 -4.82 -17.79 45.16
CA LEU A 604 -4.21 -17.59 46.48
C LEU A 604 -3.99 -16.11 46.84
N GLY A 605 -4.18 -15.19 45.85
CA GLY A 605 -3.91 -13.76 46.06
C GLY A 605 -2.40 -13.42 46.09
N GLN A 606 -2.10 -12.21 46.56
CA GLN A 606 -0.74 -11.64 46.58
C GLN A 606 -0.25 -11.26 48.02
N ASP A 607 -1.09 -11.52 49.01
CA ASP A 607 -0.75 -11.18 50.42
C ASP A 607 0.25 -12.20 51.01
N VAL A 608 1.51 -11.79 51.03
CA VAL A 608 2.61 -12.61 51.53
C VAL A 608 2.77 -12.44 53.06
N ASP A 609 2.80 -13.53 53.79
CA ASP A 609 3.11 -13.51 55.21
C ASP A 609 4.68 -13.48 55.36
N GLU A 610 5.17 -12.41 55.95
CA GLU A 610 6.64 -12.21 56.09
C GLU A 610 7.27 -13.06 57.18
N ALA A 611 6.47 -13.49 58.18
CA ALA A 611 7.03 -14.17 59.36
C ALA A 611 7.73 -15.51 59.07
N PRO A 612 7.25 -16.34 58.11
CA PRO A 612 7.89 -17.63 57.80
C PRO A 612 8.94 -17.52 56.69
N LEU A 613 9.21 -16.33 56.10
CA LEU A 613 10.08 -16.18 54.94
C LEU A 613 11.55 -16.47 55.29
N LEU A 614 12.22 -17.16 54.39
CA LEU A 614 13.69 -17.27 54.38
C LEU A 614 14.33 -15.94 53.98
N PRO A 615 15.62 -15.72 54.31
CA PRO A 615 16.29 -14.48 53.90
C PRO A 615 16.24 -14.19 52.41
N VAL A 616 16.39 -15.21 51.55
CA VAL A 616 16.30 -15.07 50.08
C VAL A 616 14.88 -14.72 49.62
N GLU A 617 13.84 -15.22 50.30
CA GLU A 617 12.44 -14.89 50.04
C GLU A 617 12.12 -13.43 50.43
N HIS A 618 12.69 -12.96 51.56
CA HIS A 618 12.64 -11.55 51.98
C HIS A 618 13.37 -10.62 50.98
N ASP A 619 14.52 -11.06 50.46
CA ASP A 619 15.26 -10.27 49.45
C ASP A 619 14.46 -10.13 48.17
N LEU A 620 13.83 -11.21 47.70
CA LEU A 620 12.93 -11.17 46.53
C LEU A 620 11.70 -10.27 46.77
N LEU A 621 11.03 -10.38 47.93
CA LEU A 621 9.86 -9.56 48.27
C LEU A 621 10.20 -8.06 48.23
N ARG A 622 11.33 -7.68 48.88
CA ARG A 622 11.80 -6.29 48.88
C ARG A 622 12.16 -5.79 47.49
N ALA A 623 12.77 -6.65 46.66
CA ALA A 623 13.08 -6.30 45.26
C ALA A 623 11.81 -6.08 44.44
N ILE A 624 10.79 -6.93 44.61
CA ILE A 624 9.46 -6.80 43.96
C ILE A 624 8.82 -5.46 44.34
N ASP A 625 8.75 -5.13 45.64
CA ASP A 625 8.12 -3.90 46.10
C ASP A 625 8.83 -2.65 45.58
N ALA A 626 10.18 -2.65 45.63
CA ALA A 626 10.96 -1.55 45.06
C ALA A 626 10.82 -1.41 43.54
N ALA A 627 10.73 -2.53 42.82
CA ALA A 627 10.51 -2.52 41.38
C ALA A 627 9.11 -2.03 41.04
N GLN A 628 8.09 -2.44 41.80
CA GLN A 628 6.69 -2.02 41.57
C GLN A 628 6.55 -0.51 41.72
N ASP A 629 7.10 0.06 42.78
CA ASP A 629 7.07 1.52 43.04
C ASP A 629 7.79 2.30 41.91
N LYS A 630 8.97 1.82 41.47
CA LYS A 630 9.71 2.42 40.36
C LYS A 630 8.94 2.32 39.02
N VAL A 631 8.39 1.17 38.73
CA VAL A 631 7.60 0.93 37.49
C VAL A 631 6.40 1.85 37.45
N HIS A 632 5.61 1.97 38.53
CA HIS A 632 4.46 2.89 38.58
C HIS A 632 4.90 4.34 38.38
N ALA A 633 5.91 4.82 39.08
CA ALA A 633 6.43 6.18 38.93
C ALA A 633 6.96 6.45 37.51
N ALA A 634 7.62 5.47 36.90
CA ALA A 634 8.15 5.58 35.55
C ALA A 634 7.03 5.58 34.47
N ILE A 635 5.96 4.79 34.66
CA ILE A 635 4.77 4.81 33.81
C ILE A 635 4.10 6.19 33.89
N ASP A 636 3.87 6.71 35.11
CA ASP A 636 3.26 8.02 35.35
C ASP A 636 4.05 9.16 34.68
N SER A 637 5.38 9.02 34.62
CA SER A 637 6.27 9.99 33.94
C SER A 637 6.55 9.66 32.47
N SER A 638 5.95 8.61 31.91
CA SER A 638 6.21 8.10 30.55
C SER A 638 7.69 7.76 30.27
N SER A 639 8.43 7.33 31.31
CA SER A 639 9.87 6.99 31.25
C SER A 639 10.06 5.49 30.98
N TYR A 640 9.68 4.99 29.79
CA TYR A 640 9.65 3.54 29.51
C TYR A 640 11.02 2.84 29.56
N ALA A 641 12.12 3.55 29.32
CA ALA A 641 13.45 3.00 29.55
C ALA A 641 13.70 2.69 31.05
N GLU A 642 13.18 3.53 31.96
CA GLU A 642 13.22 3.29 33.40
C GLU A 642 12.30 2.15 33.84
N VAL A 643 11.12 2.01 33.20
CA VAL A 643 10.24 0.85 33.40
C VAL A 643 11.02 -0.42 33.11
N ILE A 644 11.63 -0.52 31.94
CA ILE A 644 12.36 -1.72 31.51
C ILE A 644 13.58 -1.99 32.38
N SER A 645 14.34 -0.96 32.76
CA SER A 645 15.52 -1.13 33.64
C SER A 645 15.11 -1.58 35.04
N SER A 646 13.98 -1.09 35.57
CA SER A 646 13.46 -1.51 36.88
C SER A 646 13.02 -2.98 36.89
N LEU A 647 12.43 -3.46 35.80
CA LEU A 647 12.09 -4.87 35.61
C LEU A 647 13.36 -5.75 35.52
N ALA A 648 14.39 -5.26 34.85
CA ALA A 648 15.65 -6.00 34.72
C ALA A 648 16.37 -6.21 36.07
N GLU A 649 16.19 -5.31 37.06
CA GLU A 649 16.69 -5.45 38.42
C GLU A 649 16.13 -6.69 39.15
N LEU A 650 15.01 -7.23 38.73
CA LEU A 650 14.37 -8.42 39.32
C LEU A 650 15.05 -9.74 38.93
N ARG A 651 15.95 -9.74 37.93
CA ARG A 651 16.61 -10.95 37.43
C ARG A 651 17.36 -11.67 38.55
N GLU A 652 18.30 -11.00 39.21
CA GLU A 652 19.16 -11.62 40.19
C GLU A 652 18.40 -12.12 41.44
N PRO A 653 17.46 -11.38 42.02
CA PRO A 653 16.64 -11.86 43.13
C PRO A 653 15.79 -13.10 42.78
N ILE A 654 15.15 -13.16 41.60
CA ILE A 654 14.32 -14.31 41.23
C ILE A 654 15.15 -15.54 40.88
N ASP A 655 16.34 -15.39 40.28
CA ASP A 655 17.27 -16.49 39.99
C ASP A 655 17.72 -17.14 41.30
N ARG A 656 18.16 -16.33 42.28
CA ARG A 656 18.54 -16.82 43.61
C ARG A 656 17.40 -17.54 44.33
N PHE A 657 16.20 -16.99 44.25
CA PHE A 657 15.02 -17.64 44.83
C PHE A 657 14.79 -19.03 44.23
N PHE A 658 14.87 -19.18 42.92
CA PHE A 658 14.71 -20.49 42.29
C PHE A 658 15.83 -21.47 42.50
N ASP A 659 17.04 -20.99 42.78
CA ASP A 659 18.22 -21.81 43.07
C ASP A 659 18.19 -22.32 44.52
N ASP A 660 17.77 -21.48 45.48
CA ASP A 660 17.89 -21.75 46.92
C ASP A 660 16.58 -22.26 47.54
N VAL A 661 15.41 -22.13 46.85
CA VAL A 661 14.08 -22.42 47.43
C VAL A 661 13.33 -23.49 46.64
N LEU A 662 12.91 -24.55 47.33
CA LEU A 662 11.96 -25.53 46.77
C LEU A 662 10.56 -24.97 46.90
N VAL A 663 10.02 -24.36 45.81
CA VAL A 663 8.71 -23.70 45.80
C VAL A 663 7.61 -24.63 46.27
N MET A 664 7.55 -25.86 45.77
CA MET A 664 6.53 -26.87 46.09
C MET A 664 6.93 -27.61 47.36
N ASP A 665 6.87 -26.91 48.50
CA ASP A 665 7.15 -27.43 49.82
C ASP A 665 6.10 -28.47 50.26
N GLU A 666 6.47 -29.40 51.19
CA GLU A 666 5.56 -30.37 51.78
C GLU A 666 4.52 -29.70 52.71
N ASP A 667 4.92 -28.60 53.36
CA ASP A 667 4.05 -27.77 54.17
C ASP A 667 3.20 -26.86 53.26
N GLU A 668 1.91 -27.10 53.23
CA GLU A 668 0.97 -26.32 52.42
C GLU A 668 0.96 -24.82 52.74
N THR A 669 1.21 -24.43 53.97
CA THR A 669 1.23 -23.04 54.41
C THR A 669 2.44 -22.35 53.81
N ILE A 670 3.60 -22.97 53.85
CA ILE A 670 4.84 -22.46 53.25
C ILE A 670 4.70 -22.44 51.73
N LYS A 671 4.23 -23.53 51.15
CA LYS A 671 3.99 -23.60 49.68
C LYS A 671 3.06 -22.47 49.19
N ASN A 672 1.93 -22.30 49.85
CA ASN A 672 0.96 -21.27 49.45
C ASN A 672 1.52 -19.86 49.59
N ASN A 673 2.35 -19.60 50.60
CA ASN A 673 3.02 -18.31 50.77
C ASN A 673 4.06 -18.04 49.71
N ARG A 674 4.82 -19.06 49.27
CA ARG A 674 5.74 -18.97 48.13
C ARG A 674 5.01 -18.74 46.80
N LEU A 675 3.84 -19.37 46.58
CA LEU A 675 3.02 -19.12 45.43
C LEU A 675 2.44 -17.69 45.40
N ARG A 676 2.07 -17.13 46.55
CA ARG A 676 1.68 -15.71 46.68
C ARG A 676 2.83 -14.76 46.34
N LEU A 677 4.07 -15.09 46.76
CA LEU A 677 5.25 -14.32 46.40
C LEU A 677 5.49 -14.34 44.87
N LEU A 678 5.32 -15.50 44.24
CA LEU A 678 5.39 -15.60 42.77
C LEU A 678 4.23 -14.85 42.04
N ASN A 679 3.00 -14.89 42.60
CA ASN A 679 1.90 -14.09 42.09
C ASN A 679 2.25 -12.58 42.10
N ARG A 680 2.87 -12.12 43.20
CA ARG A 680 3.31 -10.73 43.36
C ARG A 680 4.44 -10.38 42.36
N PHE A 681 5.41 -11.27 42.16
CA PHE A 681 6.45 -11.13 41.15
C PHE A 681 5.83 -10.97 39.73
N VAL A 682 4.96 -11.89 39.35
CA VAL A 682 4.31 -11.86 38.01
C VAL A 682 3.47 -10.59 37.83
N SER A 683 2.84 -10.09 38.90
CA SER A 683 1.96 -8.91 38.82
C SER A 683 2.72 -7.62 38.47
N VAL A 684 4.01 -7.48 38.79
CA VAL A 684 4.81 -6.31 38.43
C VAL A 684 4.93 -6.15 36.91
N PHE A 685 4.87 -7.25 36.17
CA PHE A 685 4.98 -7.24 34.71
C PHE A 685 3.62 -7.06 34.02
N HIS A 686 2.50 -7.30 34.71
CA HIS A 686 1.17 -7.34 34.11
C HIS A 686 0.81 -6.10 33.32
N ASP A 687 1.17 -4.91 33.82
CA ASP A 687 0.85 -3.63 33.20
C ASP A 687 1.87 -3.23 32.11
N VAL A 688 2.96 -3.96 31.98
CA VAL A 688 4.06 -3.63 31.07
C VAL A 688 4.12 -4.59 29.88
N ALA A 689 4.44 -5.86 30.15
CA ALA A 689 4.63 -6.86 29.09
C ALA A 689 4.54 -8.29 29.65
N ASP A 690 3.99 -9.22 28.88
CA ASP A 690 4.11 -10.66 29.15
C ASP A 690 5.48 -11.17 28.70
N MET A 691 6.42 -11.23 29.64
CA MET A 691 7.79 -11.68 29.34
C MET A 691 7.84 -13.15 28.88
N GLY A 692 6.80 -13.95 29.12
CA GLY A 692 6.71 -15.33 28.65
C GLY A 692 6.69 -15.46 27.13
N GLU A 693 6.28 -14.43 26.39
CA GLU A 693 6.33 -14.41 24.94
C GLU A 693 7.77 -14.32 24.40
N LEU A 694 8.71 -13.75 25.18
CA LEU A 694 10.13 -13.67 24.83
C LEU A 694 10.85 -15.01 25.04
N ALA A 695 10.36 -15.87 25.94
CA ALA A 695 10.93 -17.19 26.24
C ALA A 695 10.54 -18.27 25.21
N ARG A 696 9.57 -18.00 24.34
CA ARG A 696 9.12 -18.94 23.29
C ARG A 696 10.09 -18.87 22.10
N LYS A 697 11.11 -19.74 22.12
CA LYS A 697 12.04 -19.94 20.98
C LYS A 697 11.55 -21.02 20.04
#